data_ffc828faa37d8a9f4a5a14359108e3b3
#
_entry.id   ffc828faa37d8a9f4a5a14359108e3b3
#
_cell.length_a   1.000
_cell.length_b   1.000
_cell.length_c   1.000
_cell.angle_alpha   90.00
_cell.angle_beta   90.00
_cell.angle_gamma   90.00
#
_symmetry.space_group_name_H-M   'P 1'
#
loop_
_entity.id
_entity.type
_entity.pdbx_description
1 polymer ?
#
loop_
_entity_poly.entity_id
_entity_poly.type
_entity_poly.pdbx_seq_one_letter_code
_entity_poly.pdbx_strand_id
1 'polypeptide(L)'
;MQKLFKRIISTLTAIVVICAYVLPVQAKIDGNGALVYKSDNSSTFDPGGATYSRIICLKNSGSSNGTLLCTFDQLKKVTVMVNGNKVSKQVYPIYQSTDSGNSWKLISNVYDKEYGLLRTSQPCLYELPKQVGDMPAGTILLAGNIFDDDPYKQSRIVIYKSLDSGKTWSFLSEVDNGGPCTYDPSVTSTTTTVWEPFLNLSKDGKLVCYYSDERQKENGVLQAVSFKTSSDGKNWSSLSNVAAITNKKDRPGMITVSSLPNGKYIATYEVVNRPSISKNNAIVYCKFSDDGVTWDEGSLGTRVALSNGRGIGSSPYVKWVDAGGPNGMVIISAKWATDSSDNINGGQNFYVNYNLGKGAWERLPMAVTYDASDTSGGYFSGFSQSFDVSADNGVLYQATNVENFGNKKTIKGVSYNLNDVRVGTLPLNGTIYEAEKAKLSNVKAESAADASNGQEVRYINETDSIVDFENIKVSQSGNYTILVRYSNGETNEASHTVTVNGTTIGTVNYPVTVNWDRYQWSKFTCYLKKGVNSIKFTKNVGFAEMDCIMIDNTDSDFVIENENSGKYLEIKSALTTENADAGQWGVTNNWCQKWTFEDAGNGYYRIKNMNSGLYLEIENQSKENGAKAIQCKYSNSCLLYTSDAADDRISVDL
;
A
#
# COMPACT_ATOMS: atom_id res chain seq x y z
N MET A 1 -50.72 4.22 53.53
CA MET A 1 -49.33 4.48 53.15
C MET A 1 -48.61 3.20 52.66
N GLN A 2 -49.25 2.29 51.99
CA GLN A 2 -48.63 1.06 51.46
C GLN A 2 -49.03 0.75 50.01
N LYS A 3 -49.61 1.71 49.30
CA LYS A 3 -49.97 1.56 47.88
C LYS A 3 -49.28 2.53 46.92
N LEU A 4 -48.32 3.34 47.43
CA LEU A 4 -47.58 4.30 46.59
C LEU A 4 -46.13 3.90 46.34
N PHE A 5 -45.65 2.76 46.87
CA PHE A 5 -44.26 2.29 46.75
C PHE A 5 -44.11 1.14 45.74
N LYS A 6 -45.14 0.77 44.99
CA LYS A 6 -45.09 -0.33 43.97
C LYS A 6 -45.22 0.11 42.53
N ARG A 7 -45.04 1.40 42.20
CA ARG A 7 -45.10 1.93 40.83
C ARG A 7 -43.87 2.68 40.33
N ILE A 8 -42.75 2.60 41.04
CA ILE A 8 -41.45 3.23 40.63
C ILE A 8 -40.33 2.20 40.37
N ILE A 9 -40.65 0.88 40.37
CA ILE A 9 -39.67 -0.17 40.08
C ILE A 9 -40.15 -1.00 38.88
N SER A 10 -40.60 -0.36 37.80
CA SER A 10 -40.88 -1.12 36.54
C SER A 10 -40.69 -0.30 35.29
N THR A 11 -39.73 0.63 35.27
CA THR A 11 -39.34 1.29 34.01
C THR A 11 -37.87 1.71 34.06
N LEU A 12 -37.00 0.80 34.48
CA LEU A 12 -35.60 0.82 34.17
C LEU A 12 -35.29 -0.50 33.45
N THR A 13 -35.88 -0.68 32.29
CA THR A 13 -35.41 -1.65 31.33
C THR A 13 -34.24 -0.99 30.62
N ALA A 14 -33.08 -1.51 30.87
CA ALA A 14 -31.84 -1.09 30.30
C ALA A 14 -31.94 -0.98 28.77
N ILE A 15 -31.83 0.21 28.24
CA ILE A 15 -31.37 0.42 26.85
C ILE A 15 -29.87 0.18 26.91
N VAL A 16 -29.46 -1.06 26.66
CA VAL A 16 -28.06 -1.34 26.30
C VAL A 16 -27.90 -0.81 24.88
N VAL A 17 -27.48 0.45 24.77
CA VAL A 17 -26.97 1.00 23.53
C VAL A 17 -25.63 0.32 23.32
N ILE A 18 -25.58 -0.64 22.43
CA ILE A 18 -24.32 -1.18 21.91
C ILE A 18 -23.73 -0.07 21.03
N CYS A 19 -22.94 0.81 21.64
CA CYS A 19 -22.06 1.71 20.91
C CYS A 19 -21.01 0.83 20.23
N ALA A 20 -21.13 0.65 18.92
CA ALA A 20 -20.05 0.11 18.11
C ALA A 20 -18.92 1.16 18.10
N TYR A 21 -17.88 0.92 18.90
CA TYR A 21 -16.69 1.73 18.88
C TYR A 21 -16.02 1.63 17.52
N VAL A 22 -15.95 2.72 16.79
CA VAL A 22 -14.92 2.90 15.76
C VAL A 22 -13.66 3.33 16.52
N LEU A 23 -12.86 2.37 16.93
CA LEU A 23 -11.49 2.62 17.36
C LEU A 23 -10.78 3.41 16.25
N PRO A 24 -9.88 4.35 16.57
CA PRO A 24 -8.98 4.88 15.56
C PRO A 24 -8.33 3.68 14.90
N VAL A 25 -8.44 3.60 13.58
CA VAL A 25 -8.00 2.43 12.83
C VAL A 25 -6.48 2.43 12.85
N GLN A 26 -5.92 1.83 13.88
CA GLN A 26 -4.53 1.38 13.84
C GLN A 26 -4.40 0.46 12.63
N ALA A 27 -3.56 0.83 11.68
CA ALA A 27 -3.20 -0.04 10.60
C ALA A 27 -2.78 -1.40 11.18
N LYS A 28 -3.64 -2.40 11.03
CA LYS A 28 -3.35 -3.74 11.54
C LYS A 28 -2.28 -4.34 10.64
N ILE A 29 -1.03 -4.20 11.02
CA ILE A 29 0.03 -4.99 10.41
C ILE A 29 -0.13 -6.41 10.97
N ASP A 30 -0.83 -7.21 10.21
CA ASP A 30 -0.84 -8.64 10.34
C ASP A 30 0.30 -9.13 9.45
N GLY A 31 1.22 -9.93 9.94
CA GLY A 31 2.43 -10.37 9.24
C GLY A 31 2.20 -10.85 7.81
N ASN A 32 0.96 -11.16 7.46
CA ASN A 32 0.56 -11.61 6.12
C ASN A 32 -0.48 -10.69 5.44
N GLY A 33 -0.81 -9.54 6.02
CA GLY A 33 -1.83 -8.63 5.52
C GLY A 33 -3.27 -9.17 5.61
N ALA A 34 -4.25 -8.31 5.34
CA ALA A 34 -5.66 -8.67 5.30
C ALA A 34 -6.01 -9.39 4.01
N LEU A 35 -6.86 -10.42 4.10
CA LEU A 35 -7.33 -11.17 2.94
C LEU A 35 -8.40 -10.37 2.19
N VAL A 36 -8.15 -10.06 0.91
CA VAL A 36 -9.11 -9.45 -0.02
C VAL A 36 -9.87 -10.53 -0.78
N TYR A 37 -9.13 -11.49 -1.33
CA TYR A 37 -9.70 -12.58 -2.12
C TYR A 37 -8.97 -13.88 -1.82
N LYS A 38 -9.75 -14.93 -1.57
CA LYS A 38 -9.25 -16.28 -1.42
C LYS A 38 -9.48 -17.04 -2.72
N SER A 39 -8.41 -17.52 -3.32
CA SER A 39 -8.47 -18.36 -4.51
C SER A 39 -9.06 -19.74 -4.19
N ASP A 40 -9.72 -20.33 -5.17
CA ASP A 40 -10.25 -21.69 -5.10
C ASP A 40 -9.88 -22.49 -6.35
N ASN A 41 -10.10 -23.80 -6.31
CA ASN A 41 -9.77 -24.70 -7.42
C ASN A 41 -10.73 -24.59 -8.62
N SER A 42 -11.69 -23.66 -8.61
CA SER A 42 -12.66 -23.44 -9.70
C SER A 42 -12.12 -22.63 -10.87
N SER A 43 -10.85 -22.15 -10.81
CA SER A 43 -10.20 -21.47 -11.92
C SER A 43 -10.19 -22.35 -13.16
N THR A 44 -10.67 -21.80 -14.27
CA THR A 44 -10.70 -22.47 -15.59
C THR A 44 -9.50 -22.13 -16.46
N PHE A 45 -8.67 -21.17 -16.01
CA PHE A 45 -7.50 -20.65 -16.68
C PHE A 45 -6.22 -21.06 -15.98
N ASP A 46 -5.12 -20.39 -16.29
CA ASP A 46 -3.80 -20.67 -15.74
C ASP A 46 -3.78 -20.88 -14.21
N PRO A 47 -2.79 -21.59 -13.68
CA PRO A 47 -2.80 -22.08 -12.29
C PRO A 47 -2.66 -20.99 -11.22
N GLY A 48 -2.82 -19.72 -11.52
CA GLY A 48 -2.44 -18.63 -10.64
C GLY A 48 -3.45 -18.22 -9.56
N GLY A 49 -4.74 -18.48 -9.77
CA GLY A 49 -5.82 -17.97 -8.88
C GLY A 49 -6.09 -16.49 -9.04
N ALA A 50 -5.13 -15.62 -8.71
CA ALA A 50 -5.17 -14.17 -8.93
C ALA A 50 -3.79 -13.61 -9.27
N THR A 51 -3.76 -12.50 -10.01
CA THR A 51 -2.54 -11.76 -10.40
C THR A 51 -2.89 -10.30 -10.71
N TYR A 52 -1.92 -9.45 -11.01
CA TYR A 52 -2.13 -8.02 -11.34
C TYR A 52 -2.94 -7.26 -10.29
N SER A 53 -2.59 -7.38 -9.02
CA SER A 53 -3.28 -6.67 -7.93
C SER A 53 -3.06 -5.16 -8.02
N ARG A 54 -4.16 -4.39 -7.97
CA ARG A 54 -4.16 -2.93 -8.03
C ARG A 54 -4.93 -2.36 -6.86
N ILE A 55 -4.36 -1.36 -6.19
CA ILE A 55 -4.99 -0.64 -5.07
C ILE A 55 -4.87 0.85 -5.29
N ILE A 56 -5.92 1.58 -4.92
CA ILE A 56 -5.91 3.04 -4.78
C ILE A 56 -6.56 3.45 -3.47
N CYS A 57 -6.05 4.52 -2.88
CA CYS A 57 -6.68 5.25 -1.78
C CYS A 57 -7.34 6.50 -2.36
N LEU A 58 -8.65 6.65 -2.18
CA LEU A 58 -9.40 7.79 -2.72
C LEU A 58 -9.02 9.07 -1.98
N LYS A 59 -8.73 10.14 -2.74
CA LYS A 59 -8.24 11.42 -2.22
C LYS A 59 -9.06 12.61 -2.71
N ASN A 60 -9.83 12.43 -3.80
CA ASN A 60 -10.57 13.49 -4.50
C ASN A 60 -12.06 13.17 -4.62
N SER A 61 -12.55 12.16 -3.89
CA SER A 61 -13.91 11.62 -3.94
C SER A 61 -14.80 12.15 -2.80
N GLY A 62 -14.49 13.31 -2.23
CA GLY A 62 -15.28 13.98 -1.20
C GLY A 62 -15.43 13.12 0.07
N SER A 63 -16.66 12.80 0.47
CA SER A 63 -16.92 11.96 1.66
C SER A 63 -16.41 10.52 1.55
N SER A 64 -15.96 10.09 0.38
CA SER A 64 -15.33 8.77 0.20
C SER A 64 -13.80 8.82 0.30
N ASN A 65 -13.20 9.98 0.61
CA ASN A 65 -11.75 10.06 0.81
C ASN A 65 -11.30 9.12 1.93
N GLY A 66 -10.13 8.49 1.76
CA GLY A 66 -9.62 7.45 2.65
C GLY A 66 -10.15 6.04 2.36
N THR A 67 -11.21 5.89 1.56
CA THR A 67 -11.68 4.59 1.09
C THR A 67 -10.63 3.95 0.17
N LEU A 68 -10.36 2.67 0.40
CA LEU A 68 -9.49 1.89 -0.48
C LEU A 68 -10.31 1.09 -1.47
N LEU A 69 -9.88 1.07 -2.73
CA LEU A 69 -10.39 0.18 -3.76
C LEU A 69 -9.28 -0.75 -4.24
N CYS A 70 -9.60 -2.04 -4.37
CA CYS A 70 -8.68 -3.06 -4.86
C CYS A 70 -9.35 -3.85 -5.99
N THR A 71 -8.58 -4.11 -7.05
CA THR A 71 -8.95 -5.01 -8.16
C THR A 71 -7.78 -5.87 -8.57
N PHE A 72 -8.03 -6.91 -9.32
CA PHE A 72 -7.00 -7.86 -9.78
C PHE A 72 -7.52 -8.72 -10.95
N ASP A 73 -6.63 -9.40 -11.63
CA ASP A 73 -7.00 -10.48 -12.53
C ASP A 73 -7.51 -11.65 -11.71
N GLN A 74 -8.80 -11.93 -11.81
CA GLN A 74 -9.40 -13.11 -11.25
C GLN A 74 -9.40 -14.22 -12.31
N LEU A 75 -8.52 -15.20 -12.17
CA LEU A 75 -8.33 -16.24 -13.18
C LEU A 75 -9.45 -17.30 -13.19
N LYS A 76 -10.70 -16.82 -13.12
CA LYS A 76 -11.90 -17.64 -13.30
C LYS A 76 -13.03 -16.83 -13.92
N LYS A 77 -13.94 -17.53 -14.61
CA LYS A 77 -15.21 -16.95 -15.08
C LYS A 77 -16.25 -16.98 -13.97
N VAL A 78 -17.07 -15.95 -13.92
CA VAL A 78 -18.25 -15.86 -13.07
C VAL A 78 -19.51 -15.63 -13.92
N THR A 79 -20.67 -16.01 -13.42
CA THR A 79 -21.94 -15.74 -14.11
C THR A 79 -22.33 -14.28 -13.93
N VAL A 80 -22.48 -13.57 -15.03
CA VAL A 80 -22.93 -12.17 -15.08
C VAL A 80 -24.19 -12.04 -15.94
N MET A 81 -24.87 -10.90 -15.83
CA MET A 81 -26.04 -10.59 -16.64
C MET A 81 -25.67 -9.65 -17.79
N VAL A 82 -25.89 -10.08 -19.04
CA VAL A 82 -25.68 -9.26 -20.24
C VAL A 82 -26.98 -9.24 -21.03
N ASN A 83 -27.61 -8.09 -21.19
CA ASN A 83 -28.88 -7.92 -21.90
C ASN A 83 -29.97 -8.91 -21.46
N GLY A 84 -30.08 -9.13 -20.13
CA GLY A 84 -31.05 -10.06 -19.53
C GLY A 84 -30.66 -11.54 -19.55
N ASN A 85 -29.56 -11.91 -20.19
CA ASN A 85 -29.08 -13.30 -20.27
C ASN A 85 -27.94 -13.58 -19.29
N LYS A 86 -27.91 -14.79 -18.73
CA LYS A 86 -26.78 -15.27 -17.92
C LYS A 86 -25.62 -15.66 -18.85
N VAL A 87 -24.48 -15.03 -18.69
CA VAL A 87 -23.25 -15.29 -19.47
C VAL A 87 -22.09 -15.57 -18.51
N SER A 88 -21.23 -16.53 -18.85
CA SER A 88 -20.01 -16.82 -18.08
C SER A 88 -18.87 -15.97 -18.62
N LYS A 89 -18.39 -15.02 -17.82
CA LYS A 89 -17.31 -14.07 -18.18
C LYS A 89 -16.26 -13.99 -17.08
N GLN A 90 -15.02 -13.71 -17.45
CA GLN A 90 -14.01 -13.17 -16.54
C GLN A 90 -14.33 -11.69 -16.28
N VAL A 91 -14.06 -11.21 -15.08
CA VAL A 91 -14.42 -9.85 -14.64
C VAL A 91 -13.24 -9.20 -13.92
N TYR A 92 -13.26 -7.87 -13.83
CA TYR A 92 -12.47 -7.13 -12.84
C TYR A 92 -13.34 -6.99 -11.59
N PRO A 93 -13.06 -7.74 -10.52
CA PRO A 93 -13.79 -7.57 -9.26
C PRO A 93 -13.30 -6.29 -8.56
N ILE A 94 -14.21 -5.51 -8.01
CA ILE A 94 -13.89 -4.30 -7.25
C ILE A 94 -14.20 -4.57 -5.78
N TYR A 95 -13.16 -4.63 -4.98
CA TYR A 95 -13.25 -4.73 -3.53
C TYR A 95 -13.04 -3.36 -2.90
N GLN A 96 -13.74 -3.11 -1.80
CA GLN A 96 -13.67 -1.87 -1.05
C GLN A 96 -13.33 -2.16 0.41
N SER A 97 -12.50 -1.31 0.98
CA SER A 97 -12.27 -1.19 2.43
C SER A 97 -12.55 0.25 2.87
N THR A 98 -13.26 0.41 3.98
CA THR A 98 -13.54 1.69 4.65
C THR A 98 -12.91 1.76 6.05
N ASP A 99 -12.06 0.80 6.38
CA ASP A 99 -11.41 0.63 7.67
C ASP A 99 -9.88 0.47 7.50
N SER A 100 -9.29 1.28 6.60
CA SER A 100 -7.86 1.34 6.31
C SER A 100 -7.22 0.00 5.93
N GLY A 101 -7.99 -0.84 5.22
CA GLY A 101 -7.50 -2.11 4.69
C GLY A 101 -7.66 -3.30 5.63
N ASN A 102 -8.27 -3.15 6.82
CA ASN A 102 -8.46 -4.25 7.76
C ASN A 102 -9.51 -5.28 7.30
N SER A 103 -10.56 -4.82 6.63
CA SER A 103 -11.58 -5.70 6.04
C SER A 103 -11.97 -5.26 4.62
N TRP A 104 -12.44 -6.23 3.82
CA TRP A 104 -12.70 -6.03 2.40
C TRP A 104 -14.04 -6.62 1.99
N LYS A 105 -14.76 -5.88 1.15
CA LYS A 105 -16.05 -6.29 0.60
C LYS A 105 -16.05 -6.13 -0.91
N LEU A 106 -16.49 -7.18 -1.64
CA LEU A 106 -16.80 -7.09 -3.07
C LEU A 106 -17.99 -6.15 -3.26
N ILE A 107 -17.83 -5.06 -4.00
CA ILE A 107 -18.88 -4.06 -4.25
C ILE A 107 -19.41 -4.08 -5.67
N SER A 108 -18.59 -4.47 -6.66
CA SER A 108 -19.02 -4.57 -8.07
C SER A 108 -18.09 -5.49 -8.87
N ASN A 109 -18.58 -5.90 -10.04
CA ASN A 109 -17.83 -6.62 -11.07
C ASN A 109 -17.90 -5.81 -12.38
N VAL A 110 -16.75 -5.51 -12.96
CA VAL A 110 -16.65 -4.83 -14.26
C VAL A 110 -16.28 -5.84 -15.34
N TYR A 111 -16.99 -5.81 -16.44
CA TYR A 111 -16.79 -6.74 -17.56
C TYR A 111 -17.28 -6.13 -18.87
N ASP A 112 -16.80 -6.68 -19.98
CA ASP A 112 -17.19 -6.21 -21.30
C ASP A 112 -18.68 -6.43 -21.60
N LYS A 113 -19.34 -5.37 -22.06
CA LYS A 113 -20.71 -5.37 -22.56
C LYS A 113 -20.82 -4.86 -24.00
N GLU A 114 -19.73 -4.31 -24.54
CA GLU A 114 -19.72 -3.59 -25.82
C GLU A 114 -19.27 -4.51 -26.97
N TYR A 115 -18.25 -5.33 -26.77
CA TYR A 115 -17.60 -6.10 -27.82
C TYR A 115 -17.96 -7.59 -27.80
N GLY A 116 -18.66 -8.05 -26.77
CA GLY A 116 -19.02 -9.47 -26.61
C GLY A 116 -17.86 -10.35 -26.13
N LEU A 117 -16.73 -9.77 -25.73
CA LEU A 117 -15.54 -10.50 -25.32
C LEU A 117 -15.72 -11.13 -23.93
N LEU A 118 -15.08 -12.26 -23.68
CA LEU A 118 -15.35 -13.10 -22.51
C LEU A 118 -14.29 -13.02 -21.41
N ARG A 119 -13.13 -12.45 -21.71
CA ARG A 119 -12.00 -12.38 -20.78
C ARG A 119 -11.58 -10.94 -20.51
N THR A 120 -11.15 -10.69 -19.28
CA THR A 120 -10.55 -9.43 -18.82
C THR A 120 -9.20 -9.72 -18.20
N SER A 121 -8.24 -8.80 -18.32
CA SER A 121 -6.92 -8.92 -17.71
C SER A 121 -6.25 -7.56 -17.50
N GLN A 122 -5.21 -7.53 -16.66
CA GLN A 122 -4.26 -6.43 -16.52
C GLN A 122 -4.92 -5.10 -16.14
N PRO A 123 -5.71 -5.06 -15.05
CA PRO A 123 -6.39 -3.83 -14.64
C PRO A 123 -5.43 -2.74 -14.20
N CYS A 124 -5.86 -1.49 -14.37
CA CYS A 124 -5.28 -0.29 -13.77
C CYS A 124 -6.40 0.57 -13.21
N LEU A 125 -6.38 0.83 -11.89
CA LEU A 125 -7.26 1.80 -11.25
C LEU A 125 -6.59 3.18 -11.19
N TYR A 126 -7.35 4.24 -11.47
CA TYR A 126 -6.86 5.60 -11.40
C TYR A 126 -7.97 6.56 -10.97
N GLU A 127 -7.78 7.30 -9.89
CA GLU A 127 -8.66 8.38 -9.48
C GLU A 127 -8.20 9.68 -10.15
N LEU A 128 -9.09 10.41 -10.82
CA LEU A 128 -8.76 11.70 -11.42
C LEU A 128 -8.52 12.75 -10.32
N PRO A 129 -7.30 13.33 -10.21
CA PRO A 129 -7.01 14.38 -9.23
C PRO A 129 -7.59 15.74 -9.62
N LYS A 130 -7.99 15.90 -10.87
CA LYS A 130 -8.63 17.09 -11.44
C LYS A 130 -9.55 16.70 -12.59
N GLN A 131 -10.35 17.65 -13.03
CA GLN A 131 -11.27 17.44 -14.16
C GLN A 131 -10.54 17.10 -15.46
N VAL A 132 -11.06 16.12 -16.22
CA VAL A 132 -10.65 15.75 -17.59
C VAL A 132 -11.90 15.65 -18.46
N GLY A 133 -12.04 16.52 -19.45
CA GLY A 133 -13.26 16.61 -20.25
C GLY A 133 -14.49 16.88 -19.38
N ASP A 134 -15.50 16.02 -19.47
CA ASP A 134 -16.72 16.06 -18.66
C ASP A 134 -16.61 15.28 -17.34
N MET A 135 -15.48 14.68 -17.05
CA MET A 135 -15.25 13.90 -15.84
C MET A 135 -14.65 14.77 -14.74
N PRO A 136 -15.36 15.00 -13.62
CA PRO A 136 -14.84 15.79 -12.50
C PRO A 136 -13.69 15.08 -11.77
N ALA A 137 -12.95 15.84 -10.94
CA ALA A 137 -12.06 15.24 -9.95
C ALA A 137 -12.82 14.21 -9.10
N GLY A 138 -12.14 13.13 -8.68
CA GLY A 138 -12.74 12.02 -7.96
C GLY A 138 -13.43 10.96 -8.84
N THR A 139 -13.54 11.20 -10.18
CA THR A 139 -13.94 10.13 -11.10
C THR A 139 -12.91 9.01 -11.06
N ILE A 140 -13.37 7.78 -10.89
CA ILE A 140 -12.50 6.60 -10.88
C ILE A 140 -12.51 5.98 -12.27
N LEU A 141 -11.33 5.77 -12.84
CA LEU A 141 -11.13 5.08 -14.10
C LEU A 141 -10.57 3.69 -13.84
N LEU A 142 -11.07 2.71 -14.60
CA LEU A 142 -10.54 1.36 -14.69
C LEU A 142 -10.15 1.11 -16.14
N ALA A 143 -8.85 1.12 -16.42
CA ALA A 143 -8.34 0.63 -17.69
C ALA A 143 -8.00 -0.86 -17.58
N GLY A 144 -8.13 -1.59 -18.67
CA GLY A 144 -7.75 -3.00 -18.70
C GLY A 144 -7.84 -3.60 -20.10
N ASN A 145 -7.30 -4.78 -20.25
CA ASN A 145 -7.41 -5.56 -21.49
C ASN A 145 -8.67 -6.42 -21.49
N ILE A 146 -9.33 -6.49 -22.63
CA ILE A 146 -10.38 -7.46 -22.90
C ILE A 146 -10.00 -8.32 -24.13
N PHE A 147 -10.34 -9.61 -24.08
CA PHE A 147 -9.92 -10.62 -25.06
C PHE A 147 -11.05 -11.54 -25.48
N ASP A 148 -10.87 -12.19 -26.64
CA ASP A 148 -11.62 -13.39 -26.99
C ASP A 148 -11.28 -14.55 -26.04
N ASP A 149 -12.14 -15.57 -26.04
CA ASP A 149 -11.79 -16.87 -25.51
C ASP A 149 -10.74 -17.55 -26.41
N ASP A 150 -10.14 -18.62 -25.93
CA ASP A 150 -9.05 -19.32 -26.63
C ASP A 150 -9.43 -19.76 -28.10
N PRO A 151 -8.56 -19.53 -29.11
CA PRO A 151 -7.31 -18.77 -29.08
C PRO A 151 -7.56 -17.26 -29.11
N TYR A 152 -6.74 -16.49 -28.42
CA TYR A 152 -6.83 -15.03 -28.33
C TYR A 152 -6.67 -14.36 -29.70
N LYS A 153 -7.77 -14.06 -30.39
CA LYS A 153 -7.72 -13.49 -31.74
C LYS A 153 -7.47 -12.00 -31.76
N GLN A 154 -7.87 -11.30 -30.72
CA GLN A 154 -7.75 -9.86 -30.58
C GLN A 154 -7.57 -9.47 -29.12
N SER A 155 -6.92 -8.32 -28.89
CA SER A 155 -6.86 -7.64 -27.61
C SER A 155 -7.34 -6.21 -27.79
N ARG A 156 -8.01 -5.67 -26.76
CA ARG A 156 -8.42 -4.27 -26.71
C ARG A 156 -8.07 -3.70 -25.36
N ILE A 157 -7.56 -2.48 -25.34
CA ILE A 157 -7.43 -1.68 -24.13
C ILE A 157 -8.66 -0.79 -24.03
N VAL A 158 -9.45 -1.00 -23.01
CA VAL A 158 -10.70 -0.27 -22.74
C VAL A 158 -10.66 0.42 -21.42
N ILE A 159 -11.45 1.50 -21.29
CA ILE A 159 -11.61 2.24 -20.04
C ILE A 159 -13.08 2.25 -19.64
N TYR A 160 -13.31 1.97 -18.36
CA TYR A 160 -14.58 2.18 -17.69
C TYR A 160 -14.44 3.33 -16.69
N LYS A 161 -15.55 4.04 -16.41
CA LYS A 161 -15.60 5.09 -15.38
C LYS A 161 -16.66 4.81 -14.34
N SER A 162 -16.37 5.24 -13.12
CA SER A 162 -17.29 5.27 -11.99
C SER A 162 -17.34 6.67 -11.38
N LEU A 163 -18.55 7.14 -11.06
CA LEU A 163 -18.81 8.44 -10.41
C LEU A 163 -19.30 8.26 -8.95
N ASP A 164 -19.32 7.03 -8.45
CA ASP A 164 -19.91 6.65 -7.16
C ASP A 164 -18.97 5.76 -6.33
N SER A 165 -17.67 6.05 -6.38
CA SER A 165 -16.62 5.37 -5.62
C SER A 165 -16.54 3.86 -5.91
N GLY A 166 -16.69 3.48 -7.19
CA GLY A 166 -16.50 2.09 -7.66
C GLY A 166 -17.74 1.19 -7.54
N LYS A 167 -18.91 1.71 -7.15
CA LYS A 167 -20.12 0.90 -6.99
C LYS A 167 -20.77 0.56 -8.33
N THR A 168 -20.82 1.52 -9.26
CA THR A 168 -21.33 1.31 -10.61
C THR A 168 -20.33 1.81 -11.66
N TRP A 169 -20.35 1.17 -12.83
CA TRP A 169 -19.40 1.42 -13.90
C TRP A 169 -20.09 1.51 -15.26
N SER A 170 -19.63 2.45 -16.06
CA SER A 170 -20.01 2.61 -17.47
C SER A 170 -18.78 2.55 -18.37
N PHE A 171 -18.92 1.98 -19.54
CA PHE A 171 -17.90 2.04 -20.59
C PHE A 171 -17.62 3.50 -20.96
N LEU A 172 -16.36 3.88 -21.08
CA LEU A 172 -15.95 5.22 -21.46
C LEU A 172 -15.43 5.24 -22.91
N SER A 173 -14.42 4.43 -23.21
CA SER A 173 -13.81 4.39 -24.54
C SER A 173 -12.90 3.16 -24.72
N GLU A 174 -12.58 2.88 -25.97
CA GLU A 174 -11.41 2.07 -26.37
C GLU A 174 -10.22 3.01 -26.60
N VAL A 175 -9.07 2.66 -26.04
CA VAL A 175 -7.80 3.37 -26.23
C VAL A 175 -7.10 2.90 -27.47
N ASP A 176 -6.96 1.57 -27.60
CA ASP A 176 -6.29 0.92 -28.70
C ASP A 176 -6.68 -0.56 -28.79
N ASN A 177 -6.34 -1.18 -29.93
CA ASN A 177 -6.56 -2.61 -30.12
C ASN A 177 -5.40 -3.23 -30.92
N GLY A 178 -5.27 -4.55 -30.77
CA GLY A 178 -4.24 -5.35 -31.44
C GLY A 178 -4.79 -6.68 -31.93
N GLY A 179 -3.96 -7.36 -32.67
CA GLY A 179 -4.23 -8.70 -33.24
C GLY A 179 -4.00 -9.83 -32.23
N PRO A 180 -3.54 -11.01 -32.69
CA PRO A 180 -3.38 -12.17 -31.80
C PRO A 180 -2.57 -11.87 -30.57
N CYS A 181 -3.05 -12.31 -29.42
CA CYS A 181 -2.50 -12.03 -28.09
C CYS A 181 -1.85 -13.25 -27.42
N THR A 182 -1.33 -14.18 -28.20
CA THR A 182 -0.51 -15.28 -27.68
C THR A 182 0.88 -14.74 -27.36
N TYR A 183 1.32 -14.93 -26.11
CA TYR A 183 2.69 -14.55 -25.73
C TYR A 183 3.71 -15.41 -26.48
N ASP A 184 4.57 -14.76 -27.26
CA ASP A 184 5.71 -15.38 -27.92
C ASP A 184 6.90 -14.43 -27.91
N PRO A 185 7.98 -14.75 -27.18
CA PRO A 185 9.16 -13.90 -27.09
C PRO A 185 10.04 -13.91 -28.32
N SER A 186 9.73 -14.69 -29.35
CA SER A 186 10.55 -14.80 -30.58
C SER A 186 10.32 -13.64 -31.53
N VAL A 187 11.36 -13.29 -32.29
CA VAL A 187 11.26 -12.29 -33.38
C VAL A 187 10.36 -12.69 -34.53
N THR A 188 10.07 -13.99 -34.67
CA THR A 188 9.19 -14.55 -35.71
C THR A 188 7.74 -14.62 -35.28
N SER A 189 7.44 -14.18 -34.03
CA SER A 189 6.10 -14.19 -33.50
C SER A 189 5.12 -13.42 -34.39
N THR A 190 3.94 -13.99 -34.56
CA THR A 190 2.81 -13.36 -35.23
C THR A 190 1.95 -12.52 -34.30
N THR A 191 2.31 -12.44 -33.02
CA THR A 191 1.59 -11.59 -32.05
C THR A 191 1.70 -10.12 -32.42
N THR A 192 0.56 -9.45 -32.45
CA THR A 192 0.45 -8.01 -32.71
C THR A 192 -0.47 -7.37 -31.68
N THR A 193 -0.41 -7.85 -30.45
CA THR A 193 -1.27 -7.47 -29.35
C THR A 193 -0.83 -6.17 -28.68
N VAL A 194 -1.73 -5.61 -27.88
CA VAL A 194 -1.49 -4.53 -26.93
C VAL A 194 -1.80 -5.03 -25.53
N TRP A 195 -0.93 -4.66 -24.53
CA TRP A 195 -0.96 -5.21 -23.18
C TRP A 195 -0.86 -4.11 -22.10
N GLU A 196 -1.38 -4.41 -20.88
CA GLU A 196 -0.92 -3.79 -19.63
C GLU A 196 -1.09 -2.28 -19.57
N PRO A 197 -2.33 -1.76 -19.72
CA PRO A 197 -2.57 -0.33 -19.68
C PRO A 197 -2.23 0.27 -18.30
N PHE A 198 -1.64 1.46 -18.32
CA PHE A 198 -1.39 2.28 -17.14
C PHE A 198 -1.84 3.72 -17.39
N LEU A 199 -2.57 4.31 -16.44
CA LEU A 199 -3.12 5.65 -16.55
C LEU A 199 -2.35 6.66 -15.69
N ASN A 200 -2.12 7.85 -16.24
CA ASN A 200 -1.62 9.01 -15.52
C ASN A 200 -2.08 10.29 -16.23
N LEU A 201 -1.83 11.45 -15.64
CA LEU A 201 -1.98 12.74 -16.31
C LEU A 201 -0.63 13.26 -16.77
N SER A 202 -0.60 13.85 -17.97
CA SER A 202 0.53 14.68 -18.44
C SER A 202 0.56 16.03 -17.72
N LYS A 203 1.67 16.75 -17.88
CA LYS A 203 1.85 18.08 -17.28
C LYS A 203 0.79 19.08 -17.72
N ASP A 204 0.36 19.03 -18.98
CA ASP A 204 -0.72 19.86 -19.54
C ASP A 204 -2.12 19.34 -19.16
N GLY A 205 -2.20 18.24 -18.40
CA GLY A 205 -3.44 17.74 -17.82
C GLY A 205 -4.25 16.79 -18.70
N LYS A 206 -3.69 16.32 -19.80
CA LYS A 206 -4.32 15.26 -20.60
C LYS A 206 -4.20 13.91 -19.89
N LEU A 207 -5.21 13.09 -20.03
CA LEU A 207 -5.14 11.69 -19.66
C LEU A 207 -4.19 10.97 -20.61
N VAL A 208 -3.25 10.21 -20.06
CA VAL A 208 -2.29 9.40 -20.80
C VAL A 208 -2.56 7.94 -20.46
N CYS A 209 -2.71 7.11 -21.48
CA CYS A 209 -2.70 5.66 -21.35
C CYS A 209 -1.41 5.11 -21.94
N TYR A 210 -0.52 4.58 -21.09
CA TYR A 210 0.70 3.87 -21.49
C TYR A 210 0.39 2.39 -21.58
N TYR A 211 1.06 1.66 -22.47
CA TYR A 211 0.85 0.22 -22.66
C TYR A 211 2.01 -0.45 -23.40
N SER A 212 2.09 -1.77 -23.33
CA SER A 212 3.02 -2.58 -24.13
C SER A 212 2.42 -2.85 -25.51
N ASP A 213 3.21 -2.70 -26.58
CA ASP A 213 2.77 -2.78 -27.98
C ASP A 213 3.66 -3.70 -28.81
N GLU A 214 3.09 -4.77 -29.32
CA GLU A 214 3.80 -5.74 -30.17
C GLU A 214 3.55 -5.55 -31.68
N ARG A 215 2.95 -4.45 -32.12
CA ARG A 215 2.55 -4.22 -33.53
C ARG A 215 3.68 -3.66 -34.41
N GLN A 216 4.82 -3.25 -33.81
CA GLN A 216 5.90 -2.55 -34.53
C GLN A 216 7.03 -3.47 -35.01
N LYS A 217 6.79 -4.77 -35.14
CA LYS A 217 7.80 -5.78 -35.49
C LYS A 217 8.42 -5.57 -36.88
N GLU A 218 7.64 -5.11 -37.87
CA GLU A 218 8.15 -4.78 -39.21
C GLU A 218 9.20 -3.67 -39.17
N ASN A 219 9.10 -2.75 -38.20
CA ASN A 219 10.07 -1.69 -37.96
C ASN A 219 11.31 -2.17 -37.17
N GLY A 220 11.42 -3.46 -36.87
CA GLY A 220 12.53 -4.05 -36.12
C GLY A 220 12.37 -3.92 -34.59
N VAL A 221 11.23 -3.49 -34.11
CA VAL A 221 10.90 -3.38 -32.67
C VAL A 221 10.09 -4.60 -32.27
N LEU A 222 10.66 -5.46 -31.43
CA LEU A 222 9.98 -6.70 -31.01
C LEU A 222 8.78 -6.41 -30.11
N GLN A 223 8.94 -5.50 -29.18
CA GLN A 223 7.89 -4.90 -28.34
C GLN A 223 8.31 -3.46 -27.98
N ALA A 224 7.38 -2.53 -27.99
CA ALA A 224 7.55 -1.17 -27.54
C ALA A 224 6.76 -0.93 -26.24
N VAL A 225 7.17 0.08 -25.48
CA VAL A 225 6.30 0.76 -24.53
C VAL A 225 5.74 1.99 -25.24
N SER A 226 4.45 1.98 -25.49
CA SER A 226 3.74 3.02 -26.25
C SER A 226 2.75 3.77 -25.37
N PHE A 227 2.20 4.87 -25.89
CA PHE A 227 1.12 5.61 -25.23
C PHE A 227 0.26 6.38 -26.20
N LYS A 228 -0.93 6.74 -25.74
CA LYS A 228 -1.83 7.72 -26.36
C LYS A 228 -2.32 8.71 -25.33
N THR A 229 -2.71 9.90 -25.77
CA THR A 229 -3.22 10.97 -24.91
C THR A 229 -4.65 11.35 -25.28
N SER A 230 -5.42 11.83 -24.29
CA SER A 230 -6.79 12.30 -24.49
C SER A 230 -7.09 13.49 -23.58
N SER A 231 -7.78 14.50 -24.11
CA SER A 231 -8.29 15.64 -23.34
C SER A 231 -9.66 15.40 -22.71
N ASP A 232 -10.35 14.32 -23.11
CA ASP A 232 -11.72 14.02 -22.69
C ASP A 232 -11.94 12.56 -22.23
N GLY A 233 -10.88 11.73 -22.34
CA GLY A 233 -10.94 10.29 -22.07
C GLY A 233 -11.68 9.47 -23.13
N LYS A 234 -12.18 10.10 -24.20
CA LYS A 234 -12.99 9.46 -25.25
C LYS A 234 -12.27 9.43 -26.60
N ASN A 235 -11.63 10.53 -26.96
CA ASN A 235 -10.90 10.70 -28.20
C ASN A 235 -9.40 10.62 -27.93
N TRP A 236 -8.71 9.66 -28.55
CA TRP A 236 -7.30 9.39 -28.31
C TRP A 236 -6.42 9.85 -29.47
N SER A 237 -5.22 10.32 -29.15
CA SER A 237 -4.20 10.74 -30.12
C SER A 237 -3.71 9.56 -30.98
N SER A 238 -2.91 9.88 -31.99
CA SER A 238 -2.02 8.89 -32.64
C SER A 238 -1.05 8.27 -31.62
N LEU A 239 -0.50 7.11 -31.95
CA LEU A 239 0.50 6.38 -31.18
C LEU A 239 1.79 7.19 -31.03
N SER A 240 2.38 7.15 -29.84
CA SER A 240 3.72 7.61 -29.52
C SER A 240 4.42 6.57 -28.61
N ASN A 241 5.75 6.62 -28.55
CA ASN A 241 6.54 5.64 -27.79
C ASN A 241 7.29 6.27 -26.62
N VAL A 242 7.39 5.53 -25.53
CA VAL A 242 8.33 5.75 -24.42
C VAL A 242 9.66 5.06 -24.73
N ALA A 243 9.61 3.81 -25.20
CA ALA A 243 10.76 3.03 -25.60
C ALA A 243 10.41 2.09 -26.77
N ALA A 244 11.13 2.22 -27.89
CA ALA A 244 10.97 1.42 -29.09
C ALA A 244 12.35 1.10 -29.69
N ILE A 245 12.95 -0.02 -29.25
CA ILE A 245 14.34 -0.34 -29.57
C ILE A 245 14.42 -1.23 -30.81
N THR A 246 15.05 -0.76 -31.88
CA THR A 246 15.11 -1.41 -33.19
C THR A 246 16.19 -2.51 -33.29
N ASN A 247 16.41 -3.29 -32.26
CA ASN A 247 17.44 -4.35 -32.24
C ASN A 247 16.87 -5.77 -32.38
N LYS A 248 15.56 -5.92 -32.53
CA LYS A 248 14.84 -7.21 -32.65
C LYS A 248 15.09 -8.18 -31.48
N LYS A 249 15.45 -7.69 -30.31
CA LYS A 249 15.75 -8.50 -29.11
C LYS A 249 15.03 -7.98 -27.88
N ASP A 250 15.17 -6.70 -27.58
CA ASP A 250 14.65 -6.12 -26.36
C ASP A 250 13.13 -6.03 -26.41
N ARG A 251 12.50 -6.41 -25.30
CA ARG A 251 11.05 -6.33 -25.10
C ARG A 251 10.76 -5.49 -23.85
N PRO A 252 10.79 -4.14 -23.94
CA PRO A 252 10.31 -3.30 -22.86
C PRO A 252 8.79 -3.43 -22.69
N GLY A 253 8.31 -3.56 -21.44
CA GLY A 253 6.88 -3.73 -21.15
C GLY A 253 6.52 -3.47 -19.69
N MET A 254 5.23 -3.60 -19.34
CA MET A 254 4.70 -3.43 -17.98
C MET A 254 5.05 -2.06 -17.37
N ILE A 255 4.86 -1.00 -18.16
CA ILE A 255 5.20 0.36 -17.73
C ILE A 255 4.28 0.86 -16.63
N THR A 256 4.87 1.56 -15.66
CA THR A 256 4.16 2.42 -14.71
C THR A 256 4.87 3.77 -14.63
N VAL A 257 4.13 4.84 -14.33
CA VAL A 257 4.62 6.22 -14.37
C VAL A 257 4.18 6.99 -13.15
N SER A 258 5.08 7.76 -12.56
CA SER A 258 4.77 8.68 -11.46
C SER A 258 5.25 10.10 -11.78
N SER A 259 4.43 11.10 -11.40
CA SER A 259 4.90 12.48 -11.33
C SER A 259 5.85 12.66 -10.14
N LEU A 260 6.79 13.60 -10.28
CA LEU A 260 7.78 13.97 -9.27
C LEU A 260 7.53 15.41 -8.79
N PRO A 261 7.95 15.79 -7.58
CA PRO A 261 7.69 17.12 -7.01
C PRO A 261 8.36 18.25 -7.78
N ASN A 262 9.40 17.95 -8.55
CA ASN A 262 10.09 18.92 -9.42
C ASN A 262 9.39 19.13 -10.78
N GLY A 263 8.17 18.61 -10.96
CA GLY A 263 7.38 18.72 -12.18
C GLY A 263 7.81 17.79 -13.32
N LYS A 264 8.77 16.89 -13.08
CA LYS A 264 9.17 15.83 -14.01
C LYS A 264 8.38 14.55 -13.76
N TYR A 265 8.63 13.55 -14.59
CA TYR A 265 8.02 12.21 -14.52
C TYR A 265 9.10 11.14 -14.50
N ILE A 266 8.87 10.08 -13.75
CA ILE A 266 9.64 8.85 -13.80
C ILE A 266 8.76 7.73 -14.34
N ALA A 267 9.24 7.01 -15.33
CA ALA A 267 8.66 5.76 -15.83
C ALA A 267 9.55 4.60 -15.40
N THR A 268 8.93 3.49 -15.00
CA THR A 268 9.63 2.21 -14.81
C THR A 268 8.96 1.13 -15.63
N TYR A 269 9.75 0.22 -16.16
CA TYR A 269 9.29 -0.91 -16.96
C TYR A 269 10.32 -2.04 -16.94
N GLU A 270 9.88 -3.26 -17.18
CA GLU A 270 10.78 -4.38 -17.37
C GLU A 270 11.31 -4.45 -18.80
N VAL A 271 12.48 -5.02 -18.99
CA VAL A 271 13.03 -5.33 -20.32
C VAL A 271 13.42 -6.79 -20.35
N VAL A 272 12.68 -7.56 -21.16
CA VAL A 272 12.92 -8.99 -21.40
C VAL A 272 13.99 -9.16 -22.48
N ASN A 273 14.68 -10.33 -22.51
CA ASN A 273 15.71 -10.72 -23.47
C ASN A 273 17.06 -9.98 -23.35
N ARG A 274 17.53 -9.74 -22.12
CA ARG A 274 18.85 -9.12 -21.82
C ARG A 274 19.80 -10.08 -21.08
N PRO A 275 20.12 -11.27 -21.64
CA PRO A 275 20.95 -12.28 -20.93
C PRO A 275 22.38 -11.82 -20.65
N SER A 276 22.89 -10.81 -21.37
CA SER A 276 24.22 -10.21 -21.11
C SER A 276 24.28 -9.34 -19.85
N ILE A 277 23.13 -8.95 -19.31
CA ILE A 277 23.03 -8.13 -18.08
C ILE A 277 22.74 -9.00 -16.87
N SER A 278 21.86 -9.99 -17.04
CA SER A 278 21.51 -10.97 -16.01
C SER A 278 21.08 -12.27 -16.72
N LYS A 279 21.34 -13.42 -16.11
CA LYS A 279 20.78 -14.71 -16.58
C LYS A 279 19.25 -14.74 -16.43
N ASN A 280 18.69 -13.85 -15.61
CA ASN A 280 17.26 -13.71 -15.41
C ASN A 280 16.69 -12.68 -16.39
N ASN A 281 15.50 -12.94 -16.91
CA ASN A 281 14.78 -12.02 -17.78
C ASN A 281 14.05 -10.92 -17.00
N ALA A 282 13.52 -9.91 -17.72
CA ALA A 282 12.63 -8.88 -17.18
C ALA A 282 13.30 -7.92 -16.18
N ILE A 283 14.50 -7.45 -16.51
CA ILE A 283 15.23 -6.47 -15.70
C ILE A 283 14.53 -5.12 -15.74
N VAL A 284 14.41 -4.43 -14.57
CA VAL A 284 13.76 -3.14 -14.45
C VAL A 284 14.69 -1.99 -14.85
N TYR A 285 14.15 -1.12 -15.70
CA TYR A 285 14.75 0.15 -16.12
C TYR A 285 13.85 1.31 -15.72
N CYS A 286 14.44 2.51 -15.60
CA CYS A 286 13.73 3.75 -15.41
C CYS A 286 14.16 4.81 -16.42
N LYS A 287 13.21 5.71 -16.75
CA LYS A 287 13.41 6.88 -17.63
C LYS A 287 12.73 8.10 -17.02
N PHE A 288 13.15 9.26 -17.50
CA PHE A 288 12.60 10.55 -17.06
C PHE A 288 12.03 11.33 -18.24
N SER A 289 11.00 12.12 -17.96
CA SER A 289 10.37 13.05 -18.91
C SER A 289 10.09 14.37 -18.19
N ASP A 290 10.07 15.46 -18.93
CA ASP A 290 9.74 16.79 -18.40
C ASP A 290 8.23 17.06 -18.35
N ASP A 291 7.43 16.24 -19.05
CA ASP A 291 5.99 16.46 -19.24
C ASP A 291 5.12 15.20 -19.20
N GLY A 292 5.74 14.01 -19.14
CA GLY A 292 5.07 12.70 -19.17
C GLY A 292 4.73 12.20 -20.57
N VAL A 293 4.96 12.98 -21.63
CA VAL A 293 4.61 12.62 -23.01
C VAL A 293 5.75 12.81 -24.01
N THR A 294 6.86 13.40 -23.61
CA THR A 294 8.09 13.52 -24.40
C THR A 294 9.15 12.59 -23.83
N TRP A 295 9.57 11.58 -24.62
CA TRP A 295 10.50 10.56 -24.21
C TRP A 295 11.56 10.30 -25.28
N ASP A 296 12.78 9.95 -24.87
CA ASP A 296 13.81 9.43 -25.80
C ASP A 296 13.52 7.96 -26.14
N GLU A 297 12.71 7.71 -27.16
CA GLU A 297 12.22 6.37 -27.49
C GLU A 297 13.33 5.39 -27.93
N GLY A 298 14.47 5.90 -28.43
CA GLY A 298 15.63 5.09 -28.86
C GLY A 298 16.48 4.56 -27.72
N SER A 299 16.25 4.96 -26.49
CA SER A 299 16.99 4.56 -25.30
C SER A 299 16.12 3.72 -24.35
N LEU A 300 16.73 2.75 -23.67
CA LEU A 300 16.07 2.03 -22.55
C LEU A 300 16.15 2.82 -21.21
N GLY A 301 16.93 3.90 -21.14
CA GLY A 301 17.15 4.61 -19.89
C GLY A 301 18.16 3.91 -18.97
N THR A 302 17.95 4.02 -17.67
CA THR A 302 18.91 3.54 -16.64
C THR A 302 18.37 2.27 -15.97
N ARG A 303 19.22 1.25 -15.84
CA ARG A 303 18.88 0.05 -15.05
C ARG A 303 18.68 0.43 -13.58
N VAL A 304 17.60 -0.04 -12.99
CA VAL A 304 17.40 0.08 -11.54
C VAL A 304 18.29 -0.93 -10.83
N ALA A 305 19.15 -0.44 -9.93
CA ALA A 305 20.07 -1.28 -9.18
C ALA A 305 20.24 -0.78 -7.74
N LEU A 306 20.44 -1.73 -6.83
CA LEU A 306 20.82 -1.47 -5.45
C LEU A 306 22.24 -0.92 -5.38
N SER A 307 22.63 -0.34 -4.23
CA SER A 307 23.96 0.21 -3.99
C SER A 307 25.10 -0.82 -4.18
N ASN A 308 24.82 -2.10 -3.96
CA ASN A 308 25.77 -3.20 -4.19
C ASN A 308 25.76 -3.73 -5.64
N GLY A 309 25.06 -3.07 -6.58
CA GLY A 309 24.98 -3.44 -8.00
C GLY A 309 23.96 -4.52 -8.34
N ARG A 310 23.27 -5.11 -7.34
CA ARG A 310 22.20 -6.10 -7.58
C ARG A 310 21.04 -5.47 -8.32
N GLY A 311 20.43 -6.22 -9.23
CA GLY A 311 19.27 -5.80 -10.01
C GLY A 311 17.94 -6.20 -9.37
N ILE A 312 16.90 -5.58 -9.85
CA ILE A 312 15.52 -5.96 -9.59
C ILE A 312 14.80 -6.25 -10.90
N GLY A 313 13.76 -7.05 -10.87
CA GLY A 313 13.09 -7.44 -12.10
C GLY A 313 11.64 -7.85 -11.95
N SER A 314 11.03 -7.87 -13.11
CA SER A 314 9.65 -8.22 -13.41
C SER A 314 8.60 -7.28 -12.80
N SER A 315 7.68 -6.88 -13.66
CA SER A 315 6.41 -6.22 -13.35
C SER A 315 6.52 -5.06 -12.34
N PRO A 316 7.35 -4.02 -12.61
CA PRO A 316 7.55 -2.92 -11.67
C PRO A 316 6.28 -2.06 -11.51
N TYR A 317 6.12 -1.49 -10.33
CA TYR A 317 5.17 -0.43 -10.06
C TYR A 317 5.88 0.71 -9.34
N VAL A 318 5.77 1.94 -9.86
CA VAL A 318 6.46 3.11 -9.31
C VAL A 318 5.49 4.16 -8.81
N LYS A 319 5.82 4.77 -7.68
CA LYS A 319 5.13 5.96 -7.17
C LYS A 319 6.10 6.81 -6.36
N TRP A 320 6.03 8.12 -6.56
CA TRP A 320 6.61 9.09 -5.66
C TRP A 320 5.64 9.35 -4.50
N VAL A 321 6.18 9.48 -3.29
CA VAL A 321 5.43 9.81 -2.07
C VAL A 321 6.14 10.89 -1.29
N ASP A 322 5.37 11.79 -0.67
CA ASP A 322 5.87 12.89 0.15
C ASP A 322 6.15 12.42 1.58
N ALA A 323 7.13 11.51 1.70
CA ALA A 323 7.61 10.98 2.97
C ALA A 323 9.10 10.59 2.83
N GLY A 324 9.80 10.40 3.95
CA GLY A 324 11.18 9.90 3.98
C GLY A 324 12.27 10.95 3.75
N GLY A 325 11.91 12.25 3.65
CA GLY A 325 12.91 13.33 3.55
C GLY A 325 12.47 14.51 2.69
N PRO A 326 13.32 15.53 2.50
CA PRO A 326 12.95 16.80 1.86
C PRO A 326 12.57 16.69 0.37
N ASN A 327 12.98 15.63 -0.31
CA ASN A 327 12.59 15.35 -1.70
C ASN A 327 11.46 14.31 -1.78
N GLY A 328 10.91 13.86 -0.66
CA GLY A 328 10.12 12.65 -0.60
C GLY A 328 10.92 11.42 -0.99
N MET A 329 10.26 10.34 -1.35
CA MET A 329 10.90 9.13 -1.87
C MET A 329 10.17 8.58 -3.09
N VAL A 330 10.91 8.05 -4.04
CA VAL A 330 10.39 7.23 -5.12
C VAL A 330 10.43 5.78 -4.67
N ILE A 331 9.29 5.11 -4.66
CA ILE A 331 9.19 3.70 -4.28
C ILE A 331 8.93 2.88 -5.55
N ILE A 332 9.63 1.74 -5.68
CA ILE A 332 9.38 0.73 -6.71
C ILE A 332 9.05 -0.59 -6.02
N SER A 333 7.96 -1.24 -6.41
CA SER A 333 7.81 -2.67 -6.22
C SER A 333 8.30 -3.41 -7.46
N ALA A 334 8.92 -4.57 -7.29
CA ALA A 334 9.28 -5.50 -8.37
C ALA A 334 9.02 -6.91 -7.86
N LYS A 335 8.79 -7.86 -8.78
CA LYS A 335 8.50 -9.22 -8.37
C LYS A 335 9.69 -9.89 -7.68
N TRP A 336 10.91 -9.66 -8.17
CA TRP A 336 12.11 -10.29 -7.68
C TRP A 336 13.31 -9.33 -7.61
N ALA A 337 14.31 -9.75 -6.84
CA ALA A 337 15.67 -9.21 -6.85
C ALA A 337 16.66 -10.33 -7.14
N THR A 338 17.95 -9.99 -7.27
CA THR A 338 19.00 -11.00 -7.41
C THR A 338 19.98 -10.95 -6.23
N ASP A 339 20.57 -12.09 -5.90
CA ASP A 339 21.72 -12.17 -5.02
C ASP A 339 23.02 -11.80 -5.75
N SER A 340 24.17 -11.93 -5.09
CA SER A 340 25.49 -11.65 -5.67
C SER A 340 25.89 -12.62 -6.79
N SER A 341 25.24 -13.78 -6.89
CA SER A 341 25.45 -14.80 -7.91
C SER A 341 24.41 -14.74 -9.03
N ASP A 342 23.59 -13.67 -9.05
CA ASP A 342 22.48 -13.46 -9.99
C ASP A 342 21.39 -14.55 -9.89
N ASN A 343 21.19 -15.16 -8.72
CA ASN A 343 20.03 -16.01 -8.47
C ASN A 343 18.85 -15.15 -8.03
N ILE A 344 17.64 -15.52 -8.46
CA ILE A 344 16.41 -14.85 -8.04
C ILE A 344 16.18 -15.05 -6.56
N ASN A 345 15.89 -13.95 -5.87
CA ASN A 345 15.32 -13.85 -4.53
C ASN A 345 14.32 -12.68 -4.50
N GLY A 346 13.94 -12.20 -3.32
CA GLY A 346 13.04 -11.04 -3.19
C GLY A 346 11.64 -11.42 -2.77
N GLY A 347 10.70 -10.50 -3.01
CA GLY A 347 9.36 -10.60 -2.43
C GLY A 347 9.30 -10.17 -0.97
N GLN A 348 10.37 -9.54 -0.47
CA GLN A 348 10.53 -9.13 0.93
C GLN A 348 10.66 -7.61 1.10
N ASN A 349 11.02 -6.90 0.03
CA ASN A 349 11.30 -5.47 0.08
C ASN A 349 10.74 -4.73 -1.13
N PHE A 350 10.29 -3.50 -0.90
CA PHE A 350 10.26 -2.44 -1.89
C PHE A 350 11.67 -1.89 -2.10
N TYR A 351 11.82 -1.07 -3.14
CA TYR A 351 13.08 -0.38 -3.46
C TYR A 351 12.82 1.11 -3.49
N VAL A 352 13.59 1.88 -2.74
CA VAL A 352 13.37 3.31 -2.53
C VAL A 352 14.55 4.12 -2.98
N ASN A 353 14.27 5.35 -3.43
CA ASN A 353 15.28 6.32 -3.80
C ASN A 353 14.86 7.72 -3.32
N TYR A 354 15.71 8.35 -2.50
CA TYR A 354 15.46 9.67 -1.91
C TYR A 354 16.02 10.82 -2.76
N ASN A 355 16.55 10.53 -3.95
CA ASN A 355 17.10 11.51 -4.90
C ASN A 355 16.32 11.52 -6.22
N LEU A 356 14.98 11.49 -6.13
CA LEU A 356 14.06 11.57 -7.27
C LEU A 356 14.36 10.52 -8.36
N GLY A 357 14.75 9.30 -7.94
CA GLY A 357 15.03 8.17 -8.84
C GLY A 357 16.44 8.15 -9.45
N LYS A 358 17.34 9.03 -9.02
CA LYS A 358 18.72 9.11 -9.53
C LYS A 358 19.71 8.40 -8.59
N GLY A 359 20.61 7.62 -9.17
CA GLY A 359 21.63 6.89 -8.42
C GLY A 359 21.14 5.53 -7.90
N ALA A 360 21.74 5.06 -6.81
CA ALA A 360 21.43 3.77 -6.22
C ALA A 360 20.10 3.76 -5.49
N TRP A 361 19.54 2.55 -5.40
CA TRP A 361 18.30 2.28 -4.68
C TRP A 361 18.60 1.52 -3.39
N GLU A 362 17.75 1.70 -2.39
CA GLU A 362 17.83 1.06 -1.09
C GLU A 362 16.61 0.15 -0.88
N ARG A 363 16.63 -0.67 0.17
CA ARG A 363 15.49 -1.52 0.53
C ARG A 363 14.56 -0.80 1.50
N LEU A 364 13.26 -1.03 1.34
CA LEU A 364 12.24 -0.71 2.32
C LEU A 364 11.40 -1.99 2.54
N PRO A 365 11.30 -2.51 3.75
CA PRO A 365 10.53 -3.72 4.02
C PRO A 365 9.10 -3.67 3.50
N MET A 366 8.61 -4.77 2.90
CA MET A 366 7.22 -4.91 2.47
C MET A 366 6.28 -5.16 3.64
N ALA A 367 5.04 -4.72 3.52
CA ALA A 367 3.96 -5.03 4.46
C ALA A 367 3.45 -6.46 4.30
N VAL A 368 3.40 -6.98 3.07
CA VAL A 368 3.03 -8.36 2.74
C VAL A 368 4.16 -8.97 1.92
N THR A 369 4.66 -10.10 2.37
CA THR A 369 5.77 -10.79 1.75
C THR A 369 5.34 -12.06 1.01
N TYR A 370 6.14 -12.50 0.05
CA TYR A 370 5.96 -13.72 -0.74
C TYR A 370 7.33 -14.29 -1.12
N ASP A 371 7.38 -15.52 -1.60
CA ASP A 371 8.59 -16.14 -2.12
C ASP A 371 8.72 -15.92 -3.63
N ALA A 372 9.65 -15.07 -4.03
CA ALA A 372 9.91 -14.78 -5.44
C ALA A 372 10.69 -15.90 -6.15
N SER A 373 11.38 -16.76 -5.42
CA SER A 373 12.17 -17.89 -5.94
C SER A 373 11.32 -19.12 -6.23
N ASP A 374 10.10 -19.22 -5.70
CA ASP A 374 9.20 -20.35 -5.96
C ASP A 374 8.74 -20.38 -7.41
N THR A 375 9.41 -21.19 -8.22
CA THR A 375 9.09 -21.42 -9.64
C THR A 375 8.04 -22.51 -9.84
N SER A 376 7.73 -23.30 -8.81
CA SER A 376 6.82 -24.47 -8.89
C SER A 376 5.33 -24.09 -8.73
N GLY A 377 5.05 -22.86 -8.30
CA GLY A 377 3.68 -22.38 -8.09
C GLY A 377 3.61 -20.92 -7.74
N GLY A 378 4.74 -20.34 -7.33
CA GLY A 378 4.88 -18.92 -7.08
C GLY A 378 5.08 -18.08 -8.33
N TYR A 379 4.86 -18.61 -9.54
CA TYR A 379 5.04 -17.82 -10.76
C TYR A 379 4.27 -16.51 -10.74
N PHE A 380 3.10 -16.50 -10.10
CA PHE A 380 2.27 -15.31 -9.97
C PHE A 380 2.37 -14.62 -8.61
N SER A 381 3.07 -15.17 -7.61
CA SER A 381 3.29 -14.48 -6.33
C SER A 381 4.05 -13.19 -6.57
N GLY A 382 3.48 -12.06 -6.13
CA GLY A 382 4.03 -10.72 -6.35
C GLY A 382 4.00 -10.21 -7.79
N PHE A 383 3.46 -10.98 -8.75
CA PHE A 383 3.46 -10.58 -10.16
C PHE A 383 2.51 -9.41 -10.38
N SER A 384 3.07 -8.27 -10.83
CA SER A 384 2.35 -7.02 -11.06
C SER A 384 1.56 -6.53 -9.85
N GLN A 385 2.19 -6.52 -8.67
CA GLN A 385 1.67 -5.92 -7.46
C GLN A 385 1.64 -4.40 -7.54
N SER A 386 0.87 -3.75 -6.68
CA SER A 386 0.83 -2.29 -6.58
C SER A 386 0.73 -1.82 -5.14
N PHE A 387 0.92 -0.53 -4.96
CA PHE A 387 0.70 0.15 -3.69
C PHE A 387 0.18 1.57 -3.91
N ASP A 388 -0.50 2.09 -2.92
CA ASP A 388 -0.86 3.50 -2.82
C ASP A 388 -0.62 3.98 -1.39
N VAL A 389 -0.75 5.27 -1.14
CA VAL A 389 -0.54 5.86 0.18
C VAL A 389 -1.79 6.60 0.65
N SER A 390 -1.93 6.73 1.96
CA SER A 390 -2.95 7.59 2.58
C SER A 390 -2.83 9.05 2.09
N ALA A 391 -3.86 9.85 2.29
CA ALA A 391 -3.87 11.24 1.81
C ALA A 391 -2.77 12.10 2.44
N ASP A 392 -2.38 11.77 3.67
CA ASP A 392 -1.29 12.42 4.43
C ASP A 392 0.10 11.80 4.19
N ASN A 393 0.19 10.82 3.27
CA ASN A 393 1.39 10.04 3.00
C ASN A 393 1.98 9.28 4.21
N GLY A 394 1.22 9.13 5.29
CA GLY A 394 1.66 8.47 6.53
C GLY A 394 1.66 6.95 6.43
N VAL A 395 0.80 6.36 5.61
CA VAL A 395 0.63 4.91 5.49
C VAL A 395 0.67 4.48 4.03
N LEU A 396 1.48 3.47 3.74
CA LEU A 396 1.49 2.76 2.47
C LEU A 396 0.56 1.55 2.55
N TYR A 397 -0.30 1.38 1.57
CA TYR A 397 -1.17 0.22 1.35
C TYR A 397 -0.63 -0.59 0.19
N GLN A 398 -0.15 -1.80 0.45
CA GLN A 398 0.36 -2.73 -0.55
C GLN A 398 -0.71 -3.76 -0.90
N ALA A 399 -1.08 -3.89 -2.17
CA ALA A 399 -1.87 -5.01 -2.68
C ALA A 399 -0.97 -5.96 -3.47
N THR A 400 -0.96 -7.22 -3.08
CA THR A 400 -0.16 -8.25 -3.75
C THR A 400 -0.86 -9.59 -3.75
N ASN A 401 -0.47 -10.44 -4.67
CA ASN A 401 -0.89 -11.83 -4.73
C ASN A 401 0.16 -12.70 -4.04
N VAL A 402 -0.31 -13.57 -3.15
CA VAL A 402 0.52 -14.39 -2.28
C VAL A 402 0.10 -15.84 -2.43
N GLU A 403 1.07 -16.75 -2.46
CA GLU A 403 0.83 -18.18 -2.56
C GLU A 403 -0.06 -18.71 -1.42
N ASN A 404 -1.03 -19.52 -1.78
CA ASN A 404 -1.90 -20.24 -0.86
C ASN A 404 -1.45 -21.70 -0.77
N PHE A 405 -0.60 -22.03 0.18
CA PHE A 405 -0.02 -23.37 0.32
C PHE A 405 -1.06 -24.47 0.61
N GLY A 406 -2.24 -24.12 1.05
CA GLY A 406 -3.35 -25.07 1.30
C GLY A 406 -4.14 -25.41 0.03
N ASN A 407 -3.90 -24.73 -1.09
CA ASN A 407 -4.72 -24.80 -2.29
C ASN A 407 -3.86 -24.95 -3.54
N LYS A 408 -3.82 -26.14 -4.11
CA LYS A 408 -3.01 -26.46 -5.29
C LYS A 408 -3.89 -26.88 -6.46
N LYS A 409 -3.46 -26.56 -7.66
CA LYS A 409 -4.06 -27.04 -8.91
C LYS A 409 -2.99 -27.75 -9.73
N THR A 410 -3.32 -28.96 -10.22
CA THR A 410 -2.44 -29.72 -11.09
C THR A 410 -2.83 -29.51 -12.54
N ILE A 411 -1.89 -29.03 -13.37
CA ILE A 411 -2.07 -28.83 -14.80
C ILE A 411 -0.93 -29.54 -15.51
N LYS A 412 -1.27 -30.42 -16.45
CA LYS A 412 -0.30 -31.23 -17.22
C LYS A 412 0.75 -31.93 -16.33
N GLY A 413 0.31 -32.43 -15.17
CA GLY A 413 1.17 -33.17 -14.24
C GLY A 413 2.03 -32.30 -13.30
N VAL A 414 1.97 -30.98 -13.41
CA VAL A 414 2.67 -30.05 -12.50
C VAL A 414 1.66 -29.45 -11.51
N SER A 415 2.02 -29.46 -10.23
CA SER A 415 1.19 -28.92 -9.16
C SER A 415 1.62 -27.49 -8.82
N TYR A 416 0.70 -26.56 -8.87
CA TYR A 416 0.91 -25.14 -8.63
C TYR A 416 0.11 -24.67 -7.41
N ASN A 417 0.72 -23.84 -6.57
CA ASN A 417 -0.02 -23.11 -5.54
C ASN A 417 -0.90 -22.05 -6.20
N LEU A 418 -2.13 -21.90 -5.72
CA LEU A 418 -2.98 -20.78 -6.11
C LEU A 418 -2.56 -19.52 -5.34
N ASN A 419 -2.83 -18.35 -5.91
CA ASN A 419 -2.53 -17.08 -5.25
C ASN A 419 -3.80 -16.41 -4.73
N ASP A 420 -3.79 -16.07 -3.46
CA ASP A 420 -4.75 -15.17 -2.82
C ASP A 420 -4.34 -13.71 -3.07
N VAL A 421 -5.28 -12.78 -2.94
CA VAL A 421 -4.97 -11.34 -2.90
C VAL A 421 -5.02 -10.86 -1.47
N ARG A 422 -3.95 -10.20 -1.03
CA ARG A 422 -3.80 -9.63 0.29
C ARG A 422 -3.41 -8.16 0.22
N VAL A 423 -3.83 -7.40 1.22
CA VAL A 423 -3.42 -6.02 1.43
C VAL A 423 -2.77 -5.90 2.80
N GLY A 424 -1.58 -5.31 2.82
CA GLY A 424 -0.88 -4.95 4.04
C GLY A 424 -0.64 -3.45 4.11
N THR A 425 -0.29 -2.98 5.31
CA THR A 425 -0.03 -1.57 5.59
C THR A 425 1.37 -1.41 6.16
N LEU A 426 2.05 -0.33 5.77
CA LEU A 426 3.37 0.03 6.28
C LEU A 426 3.38 1.52 6.65
N PRO A 427 3.71 1.90 7.90
CA PRO A 427 3.93 3.29 8.26
C PRO A 427 5.14 3.86 7.53
N LEU A 428 4.97 4.98 6.84
CA LEU A 428 6.06 5.63 6.09
C LEU A 428 6.82 6.66 6.92
N ASN A 429 6.24 7.11 8.03
CA ASN A 429 6.88 8.03 8.99
C ASN A 429 7.58 7.29 10.13
N GLY A 430 7.59 5.96 10.09
CA GLY A 430 8.27 5.12 11.07
C GLY A 430 9.79 5.21 10.97
N THR A 431 10.47 5.08 12.10
CA THR A 431 11.94 5.00 12.15
C THR A 431 12.37 3.55 12.27
N ILE A 432 13.16 3.06 11.31
CA ILE A 432 13.73 1.71 11.31
C ILE A 432 15.03 1.70 12.12
N TYR A 433 15.19 0.69 12.99
CA TYR A 433 16.39 0.35 13.73
C TYR A 433 16.79 -1.07 13.38
N GLU A 434 17.95 -1.23 12.74
CA GLU A 434 18.48 -2.51 12.29
C GLU A 434 18.99 -3.35 13.46
N ALA A 435 18.64 -4.64 13.50
CA ALA A 435 18.98 -5.51 14.62
C ALA A 435 20.48 -5.77 14.72
N GLU A 436 21.20 -5.86 13.60
CA GLU A 436 22.65 -6.05 13.58
C GLU A 436 23.43 -4.84 14.11
N LYS A 437 22.78 -3.68 14.23
CA LYS A 437 23.35 -2.45 14.84
C LYS A 437 23.01 -2.28 16.31
N ALA A 438 22.17 -3.16 16.85
CA ALA A 438 21.88 -3.20 18.28
C ALA A 438 23.07 -3.74 19.07
N LYS A 439 23.03 -3.59 20.39
CA LYS A 439 24.00 -4.26 21.27
C LYS A 439 23.64 -5.74 21.39
N LEU A 440 24.55 -6.58 20.91
CA LEU A 440 24.37 -8.01 20.80
C LEU A 440 25.15 -8.77 21.91
N SER A 441 24.53 -9.78 22.52
CA SER A 441 25.19 -10.71 23.41
C SER A 441 24.66 -12.11 23.15
N ASN A 442 25.58 -13.08 23.00
CA ASN A 442 25.27 -14.49 22.70
C ASN A 442 24.32 -14.70 21.52
N VAL A 443 24.49 -13.90 20.47
CA VAL A 443 23.77 -13.95 19.19
C VAL A 443 24.73 -13.55 18.07
N LYS A 444 24.36 -13.72 16.81
CA LYS A 444 25.21 -13.34 15.66
C LYS A 444 24.45 -12.49 14.65
N ALA A 445 25.09 -11.43 14.15
CA ALA A 445 24.69 -10.76 12.93
C ALA A 445 25.25 -11.54 11.74
N GLU A 446 24.38 -11.95 10.81
CA GLU A 446 24.75 -12.70 9.62
C GLU A 446 24.17 -12.04 8.35
N SER A 447 24.83 -12.28 7.22
CA SER A 447 24.33 -11.79 5.94
C SER A 447 23.05 -12.51 5.52
N ALA A 448 22.03 -11.74 5.16
CA ALA A 448 20.76 -12.22 4.64
C ALA A 448 20.34 -11.36 3.45
N ALA A 449 20.20 -11.97 2.28
CA ALA A 449 20.04 -11.22 1.03
C ALA A 449 18.77 -10.35 1.01
N ASP A 450 17.71 -10.78 1.69
CA ASP A 450 16.40 -10.13 1.71
C ASP A 450 16.08 -9.39 3.02
N ALA A 451 17.01 -9.36 3.96
CA ALA A 451 16.93 -8.49 5.14
C ALA A 451 16.98 -7.01 4.73
N SER A 452 16.41 -6.11 5.53
CA SER A 452 16.24 -4.68 5.22
C SER A 452 17.57 -4.00 4.88
N ASN A 453 18.63 -4.28 5.64
CA ASN A 453 19.99 -3.76 5.42
C ASN A 453 20.96 -4.85 4.90
N GLY A 454 20.44 -6.03 4.52
CA GLY A 454 21.25 -7.16 4.03
C GLY A 454 21.92 -7.99 5.11
N GLN A 455 21.54 -7.79 6.38
CA GLN A 455 21.97 -8.55 7.54
C GLN A 455 20.79 -8.74 8.50
N GLU A 456 20.83 -9.79 9.29
CA GLU A 456 19.87 -10.06 10.36
C GLU A 456 20.57 -10.65 11.57
N VAL A 457 19.91 -10.66 12.73
CA VAL A 457 20.42 -11.30 13.96
C VAL A 457 19.82 -12.68 14.10
N ARG A 458 20.72 -13.67 14.15
CA ARG A 458 20.42 -15.10 14.27
C ARG A 458 20.84 -15.66 15.63
N TYR A 459 20.37 -16.87 15.92
CA TYR A 459 20.74 -17.62 17.12
C TYR A 459 20.29 -16.96 18.44
N ILE A 460 19.09 -16.36 18.43
CA ILE A 460 18.44 -15.90 19.67
C ILE A 460 17.81 -17.14 20.35
N ASN A 461 18.64 -18.09 20.77
CA ASN A 461 18.24 -19.45 21.16
C ASN A 461 18.55 -19.84 22.62
N GLU A 462 19.28 -19.00 23.34
CA GLU A 462 19.62 -19.20 24.73
C GLU A 462 19.00 -18.13 25.63
N THR A 463 18.86 -18.39 26.92
CA THR A 463 18.24 -17.47 27.90
C THR A 463 19.02 -16.19 28.11
N ASP A 464 20.31 -16.18 27.80
CA ASP A 464 21.22 -15.04 27.84
C ASP A 464 21.48 -14.41 26.44
N SER A 465 20.75 -14.90 25.41
CA SER A 465 20.74 -14.25 24.11
C SER A 465 20.04 -12.90 24.20
N ILE A 466 20.71 -11.83 23.76
CA ILE A 466 20.24 -10.44 23.88
C ILE A 466 20.39 -9.69 22.56
N VAL A 467 19.31 -9.00 22.16
CA VAL A 467 19.32 -7.93 21.17
C VAL A 467 18.78 -6.68 21.85
N ASP A 468 19.64 -5.67 22.11
CA ASP A 468 19.30 -4.46 22.88
C ASP A 468 19.48 -3.19 22.03
N PHE A 469 18.39 -2.57 21.67
CA PHE A 469 18.35 -1.30 20.94
C PHE A 469 18.47 -0.14 21.94
N GLU A 470 19.70 0.29 22.29
CA GLU A 470 19.98 1.29 23.33
C GLU A 470 19.75 2.75 22.90
N ASN A 471 19.51 3.03 21.62
CA ASN A 471 19.50 4.40 21.08
C ASN A 471 18.17 4.78 20.39
N ILE A 472 17.04 4.28 20.88
CA ILE A 472 15.73 4.64 20.34
C ILE A 472 15.36 6.05 20.79
N LYS A 473 15.23 6.97 19.83
CA LYS A 473 14.90 8.36 20.09
C LYS A 473 13.47 8.67 19.68
N VAL A 474 12.70 9.24 20.62
CA VAL A 474 11.37 9.79 20.35
C VAL A 474 11.32 11.26 20.76
N SER A 475 10.57 12.05 19.99
CA SER A 475 10.45 13.49 20.21
C SER A 475 9.53 13.86 21.38
N GLN A 476 8.63 12.94 21.73
CA GLN A 476 7.62 13.12 22.81
C GLN A 476 7.52 11.83 23.63
N SER A 477 7.03 11.97 24.87
CA SER A 477 6.68 10.80 25.69
C SER A 477 5.27 10.32 25.30
N GLY A 478 5.06 9.02 25.21
CA GLY A 478 3.76 8.45 24.85
C GLY A 478 3.81 6.95 24.62
N ASN A 479 2.68 6.39 24.27
CA ASN A 479 2.58 5.01 23.80
C ASN A 479 2.95 4.97 22.32
N TYR A 480 3.83 4.04 21.96
CA TYR A 480 4.29 3.81 20.58
C TYR A 480 4.03 2.38 20.19
N THR A 481 3.57 2.18 18.97
CA THR A 481 3.54 0.86 18.35
C THR A 481 4.94 0.52 17.82
N ILE A 482 5.45 -0.60 18.26
CA ILE A 482 6.73 -1.16 17.83
C ILE A 482 6.44 -2.35 16.92
N LEU A 483 6.91 -2.26 15.70
CA LEU A 483 6.85 -3.33 14.72
C LEU A 483 8.18 -4.08 14.75
N VAL A 484 8.14 -5.39 14.79
CA VAL A 484 9.31 -6.25 14.77
C VAL A 484 9.29 -7.08 13.50
N ARG A 485 10.27 -6.88 12.62
CA ARG A 485 10.46 -7.71 11.43
C ARG A 485 11.29 -8.92 11.80
N TYR A 486 10.73 -10.09 11.57
CA TYR A 486 11.29 -11.35 12.02
C TYR A 486 11.12 -12.43 10.97
N SER A 487 11.90 -13.52 11.08
CA SER A 487 11.63 -14.80 10.44
C SER A 487 11.49 -15.92 11.49
N ASN A 488 10.61 -16.87 11.22
CA ASN A 488 10.40 -18.08 12.02
C ASN A 488 10.19 -19.28 11.07
N GLY A 489 11.28 -19.93 10.73
CA GLY A 489 11.29 -21.11 9.85
C GLY A 489 10.92 -22.42 10.56
N GLU A 490 10.54 -22.38 11.85
CA GLU A 490 10.11 -23.54 12.64
C GLU A 490 8.68 -23.97 12.28
N THR A 491 8.18 -24.98 12.97
CA THR A 491 6.81 -25.50 12.83
C THR A 491 5.84 -24.91 13.86
N ASN A 492 6.35 -24.20 14.86
CA ASN A 492 5.59 -23.64 15.97
C ASN A 492 5.86 -22.14 16.13
N GLU A 493 4.91 -21.45 16.74
CA GLU A 493 5.08 -20.05 17.13
C GLU A 493 6.25 -19.89 18.10
N ALA A 494 7.04 -18.83 17.90
CA ALA A 494 8.11 -18.41 18.78
C ALA A 494 7.76 -17.11 19.51
N SER A 495 8.55 -16.70 20.51
CA SER A 495 8.38 -15.41 21.16
C SER A 495 9.66 -14.95 21.85
N HIS A 496 9.79 -13.63 21.98
CA HIS A 496 10.82 -12.99 22.80
C HIS A 496 10.18 -12.21 23.97
N THR A 497 10.87 -12.20 25.10
CA THR A 497 10.56 -11.31 26.22
C THR A 497 11.04 -9.91 25.87
N VAL A 498 10.20 -8.90 26.11
CA VAL A 498 10.48 -7.49 25.84
C VAL A 498 10.70 -6.72 27.13
N THR A 499 11.82 -5.99 27.21
CA THR A 499 12.17 -5.09 28.31
C THR A 499 12.38 -3.68 27.76
N VAL A 500 11.66 -2.70 28.29
CA VAL A 500 11.75 -1.28 27.89
C VAL A 500 12.32 -0.47 29.03
N ASN A 501 13.40 0.28 28.79
CA ASN A 501 14.08 1.10 29.81
C ASN A 501 14.35 0.33 31.13
N GLY A 502 14.75 -0.91 31.03
CA GLY A 502 15.03 -1.80 32.18
C GLY A 502 13.82 -2.49 32.81
N THR A 503 12.61 -2.20 32.37
CA THR A 503 11.38 -2.83 32.89
C THR A 503 10.84 -3.85 31.89
N THR A 504 10.64 -5.10 32.31
CA THR A 504 9.99 -6.12 31.46
C THR A 504 8.51 -5.81 31.35
N ILE A 505 8.02 -5.70 30.09
CA ILE A 505 6.64 -5.32 29.78
C ILE A 505 5.78 -6.49 29.24
N GLY A 506 6.38 -7.62 28.89
CA GLY A 506 5.68 -8.77 28.35
C GLY A 506 6.48 -9.49 27.27
N THR A 507 5.76 -10.08 26.33
CA THR A 507 6.34 -10.84 25.21
C THR A 507 5.78 -10.37 23.88
N VAL A 508 6.56 -10.53 22.82
CA VAL A 508 6.11 -10.42 21.43
C VAL A 508 6.16 -11.80 20.79
N ASN A 509 5.09 -12.17 20.08
CA ASN A 509 4.92 -13.48 19.45
C ASN A 509 5.29 -13.43 17.98
N TYR A 510 5.82 -14.52 17.47
CA TYR A 510 6.30 -14.70 16.10
C TYR A 510 5.66 -15.95 15.46
N PRO A 511 4.51 -15.81 14.80
CA PRO A 511 3.95 -16.86 13.98
C PRO A 511 4.94 -17.43 12.96
N VAL A 512 4.70 -18.65 12.50
CA VAL A 512 5.55 -19.31 11.50
C VAL A 512 5.54 -18.54 10.17
N THR A 513 6.73 -18.33 9.56
CA THR A 513 6.91 -17.58 8.31
C THR A 513 7.19 -18.45 7.08
N VAL A 514 6.99 -19.77 7.17
CA VAL A 514 7.26 -20.78 6.13
C VAL A 514 8.74 -21.22 6.07
N ASN A 515 9.68 -20.29 6.08
CA ASN A 515 11.13 -20.56 6.11
C ASN A 515 11.87 -19.37 6.74
N TRP A 516 13.19 -19.51 6.91
CA TRP A 516 14.06 -18.50 7.53
C TRP A 516 14.37 -17.30 6.66
N ASP A 517 14.16 -17.38 5.35
CA ASP A 517 14.40 -16.29 4.39
C ASP A 517 13.14 -15.47 4.10
N ARG A 518 12.03 -15.78 4.80
CA ARG A 518 10.75 -15.06 4.65
C ARG A 518 10.44 -14.28 5.91
N TYR A 519 10.33 -12.96 5.76
CA TYR A 519 10.09 -12.06 6.87
C TYR A 519 8.60 -11.74 6.99
N GLN A 520 8.16 -11.53 8.23
CA GLN A 520 6.85 -10.96 8.55
C GLN A 520 7.01 -9.94 9.68
N TRP A 521 5.92 -9.21 9.93
CA TRP A 521 5.87 -8.24 11.01
C TRP A 521 5.04 -8.76 12.17
N SER A 522 5.57 -8.60 13.38
CA SER A 522 4.83 -8.70 14.62
C SER A 522 4.83 -7.34 15.32
N LYS A 523 3.96 -7.11 16.30
CA LYS A 523 3.87 -5.83 16.98
C LYS A 523 3.53 -5.93 18.44
N PHE A 524 3.93 -4.90 19.18
CA PHE A 524 3.50 -4.62 20.54
C PHE A 524 3.46 -3.12 20.76
N THR A 525 2.76 -2.67 21.82
CA THR A 525 2.72 -1.26 22.22
C THR A 525 3.48 -1.09 23.52
N CYS A 526 4.28 -0.02 23.63
CA CYS A 526 4.97 0.32 24.87
C CYS A 526 5.08 1.84 25.06
N TYR A 527 5.22 2.25 26.32
CA TYR A 527 5.47 3.65 26.66
C TYR A 527 6.95 3.97 26.49
N LEU A 528 7.25 5.00 25.68
CA LEU A 528 8.58 5.57 25.51
C LEU A 528 8.61 6.99 26.09
N LYS A 529 9.73 7.34 26.75
CA LYS A 529 9.96 8.68 27.28
C LYS A 529 10.59 9.57 26.22
N LYS A 530 10.27 10.84 26.20
CA LYS A 530 10.96 11.83 25.36
C LYS A 530 12.48 11.71 25.51
N GLY A 531 13.20 11.63 24.39
CA GLY A 531 14.65 11.45 24.34
C GLY A 531 15.02 10.01 24.03
N VAL A 532 16.08 9.51 24.65
CA VAL A 532 16.67 8.19 24.36
C VAL A 532 16.01 7.12 25.24
N ASN A 533 15.65 6.01 24.62
CA ASN A 533 15.08 4.82 25.25
C ASN A 533 15.87 3.57 24.84
N SER A 534 15.68 2.47 25.58
CA SER A 534 16.14 1.15 25.20
C SER A 534 14.98 0.17 25.08
N ILE A 535 15.04 -0.71 24.06
CA ILE A 535 14.14 -1.86 23.91
C ILE A 535 15.02 -3.10 23.74
N LYS A 536 14.91 -4.02 24.68
CA LYS A 536 15.70 -5.24 24.73
C LYS A 536 14.81 -6.46 24.52
N PHE A 537 15.27 -7.35 23.64
CA PHE A 537 14.67 -8.64 23.36
C PHE A 537 15.56 -9.75 23.89
N THR A 538 14.94 -10.72 24.56
CA THR A 538 15.60 -11.95 25.04
C THR A 538 14.74 -13.14 24.69
N LYS A 539 15.34 -14.32 24.52
CA LYS A 539 14.59 -15.55 24.22
C LYS A 539 13.50 -15.81 25.26
N ASN A 540 12.33 -16.23 24.79
CA ASN A 540 11.26 -16.79 25.62
C ASN A 540 10.92 -18.21 25.15
N VAL A 541 10.16 -18.39 24.05
CA VAL A 541 9.74 -19.69 23.53
C VAL A 541 10.16 -19.81 22.06
N GLY A 542 10.55 -21.03 21.64
CA GLY A 542 10.90 -21.33 20.25
C GLY A 542 12.12 -20.56 19.76
N PHE A 543 12.24 -20.44 18.43
CA PHE A 543 13.32 -19.75 17.76
C PHE A 543 12.74 -18.78 16.73
N ALA A 544 13.24 -17.55 16.72
CA ALA A 544 12.97 -16.55 15.68
C ALA A 544 14.23 -15.71 15.47
N GLU A 545 14.47 -15.33 14.23
CA GLU A 545 15.53 -14.39 13.82
C GLU A 545 14.95 -12.99 13.70
N MET A 546 15.76 -11.97 13.87
CA MET A 546 15.33 -10.58 13.88
C MET A 546 16.08 -9.76 12.82
N ASP A 547 15.32 -9.14 11.94
CA ASP A 547 15.86 -8.24 10.91
C ASP A 547 15.95 -6.79 11.43
N CYS A 548 14.83 -6.20 11.81
CA CYS A 548 14.79 -4.84 12.33
C CYS A 548 13.56 -4.60 13.21
N ILE A 549 13.56 -3.48 13.91
CA ILE A 549 12.33 -2.93 14.48
C ILE A 549 12.01 -1.59 13.83
N MET A 550 10.70 -1.28 13.76
CA MET A 550 10.23 0.03 13.32
C MET A 550 9.41 0.65 14.43
N ILE A 551 9.74 1.89 14.78
CA ILE A 551 8.94 2.69 15.70
C ILE A 551 7.93 3.45 14.87
N ASP A 552 6.65 3.12 15.02
CA ASP A 552 5.58 3.84 14.34
C ASP A 552 5.32 5.16 15.06
N ASN A 553 5.64 6.24 14.37
CA ASN A 553 5.44 7.59 14.88
C ASN A 553 4.02 8.12 14.59
N THR A 554 3.18 7.34 13.91
CA THR A 554 1.81 7.76 13.54
C THR A 554 0.82 7.67 14.70
N ASP A 555 1.15 6.91 15.75
CA ASP A 555 0.27 6.74 16.92
C ASP A 555 0.20 7.98 17.86
N SER A 556 0.87 9.08 17.53
CA SER A 556 0.79 10.32 18.31
C SER A 556 -0.34 11.24 17.85
N ASP A 557 -1.05 10.90 16.78
CA ASP A 557 -2.10 11.73 16.20
C ASP A 557 -3.48 11.22 16.61
N PHE A 558 -4.21 12.03 17.35
CA PHE A 558 -5.60 11.75 17.71
C PHE A 558 -6.56 12.65 16.94
N VAL A 559 -7.72 12.13 16.61
CA VAL A 559 -8.88 12.93 16.24
C VAL A 559 -9.85 12.94 17.41
N ILE A 560 -10.47 14.08 17.65
CA ILE A 560 -11.50 14.22 18.69
C ILE A 560 -12.84 14.32 17.97
N GLU A 561 -13.64 13.26 18.06
CA GLU A 561 -14.93 13.18 17.43
C GLU A 561 -16.06 13.53 18.39
N ASN A 562 -16.98 14.37 17.96
CA ASN A 562 -18.23 14.60 18.65
C ASN A 562 -19.20 13.46 18.30
N GLU A 563 -19.48 12.58 19.26
CA GLU A 563 -20.32 11.38 19.07
C GLU A 563 -21.73 11.71 18.55
N ASN A 564 -22.30 12.84 18.98
CA ASN A 564 -23.65 13.25 18.57
C ASN A 564 -23.71 13.71 17.11
N SER A 565 -22.65 14.35 16.59
CA SER A 565 -22.67 14.93 15.24
C SER A 565 -21.82 14.17 14.21
N GLY A 566 -20.95 13.23 14.65
CA GLY A 566 -19.96 12.56 13.80
C GLY A 566 -18.94 13.52 13.19
N LYS A 567 -18.75 14.69 13.76
CA LYS A 567 -17.81 15.71 13.27
C LYS A 567 -16.57 15.77 14.16
N TYR A 568 -15.44 16.14 13.55
CA TYR A 568 -14.16 16.23 14.23
C TYR A 568 -13.91 17.65 14.76
N LEU A 569 -13.26 17.74 15.94
CA LEU A 569 -12.73 18.99 16.46
C LEU A 569 -11.60 19.46 15.55
N GLU A 570 -11.64 20.73 15.15
CA GLU A 570 -10.60 21.36 14.33
C GLU A 570 -10.32 22.78 14.76
N ILE A 571 -9.15 23.30 14.37
CA ILE A 571 -8.92 24.74 14.32
C ILE A 571 -9.50 25.25 13.00
N LYS A 572 -10.48 26.14 13.10
CA LYS A 572 -11.24 26.67 11.96
C LYS A 572 -10.31 27.25 10.89
N SER A 573 -10.62 26.91 9.62
CA SER A 573 -9.87 27.36 8.45
C SER A 573 -8.38 26.97 8.46
N ALA A 574 -8.00 25.95 9.24
CA ALA A 574 -6.63 25.48 9.39
C ALA A 574 -5.63 26.61 9.77
N LEU A 575 -6.07 27.62 10.50
CA LEU A 575 -5.23 28.73 10.94
C LEU A 575 -4.12 28.24 11.89
N THR A 576 -2.93 28.84 11.78
CA THR A 576 -1.78 28.54 12.67
C THR A 576 -1.47 29.67 13.65
N THR A 577 -2.32 30.70 13.71
CA THR A 577 -2.16 31.87 14.58
C THR A 577 -2.79 31.65 15.95
N GLU A 578 -2.24 32.29 16.98
CA GLU A 578 -2.86 32.34 18.30
C GLU A 578 -4.28 32.92 18.23
N ASN A 579 -5.13 32.50 19.15
CA ASN A 579 -6.54 32.91 19.30
C ASN A 579 -7.44 32.48 18.10
N ALA A 580 -6.98 31.59 17.25
CA ALA A 580 -7.86 31.00 16.24
C ALA A 580 -8.89 30.08 16.91
N ASP A 581 -10.15 30.22 16.50
CA ASP A 581 -11.29 29.46 17.04
C ASP A 581 -11.13 27.96 16.79
N ALA A 582 -11.39 27.15 17.79
CA ALA A 582 -11.70 25.74 17.64
C ALA A 582 -13.20 25.51 17.37
N GLY A 583 -13.53 24.44 16.71
CA GLY A 583 -14.91 24.07 16.39
C GLY A 583 -14.99 22.70 15.75
N GLN A 584 -16.20 22.23 15.46
CA GLN A 584 -16.39 20.95 14.79
C GLN A 584 -16.62 21.13 13.29
N TRP A 585 -16.04 20.23 12.49
CA TRP A 585 -16.21 20.17 11.04
C TRP A 585 -16.30 18.73 10.53
N GLY A 586 -16.82 18.55 9.32
CA GLY A 586 -16.80 17.23 8.68
C GLY A 586 -15.37 16.69 8.55
N VAL A 587 -15.23 15.36 8.46
CA VAL A 587 -13.92 14.71 8.33
C VAL A 587 -13.21 15.19 7.07
N THR A 588 -12.05 15.83 7.23
CA THR A 588 -11.21 16.30 6.11
C THR A 588 -9.84 15.65 6.10
N ASN A 589 -9.47 14.91 7.16
CA ASN A 589 -8.11 14.39 7.43
C ASN A 589 -7.01 15.47 7.38
N ASN A 590 -7.38 16.73 7.52
CA ASN A 590 -6.44 17.84 7.55
C ASN A 590 -5.72 17.91 8.91
N TRP A 591 -4.48 18.37 8.93
CA TRP A 591 -3.66 18.50 10.13
C TRP A 591 -4.33 19.36 11.23
N CYS A 592 -5.21 20.30 10.85
CA CYS A 592 -6.00 21.10 11.82
C CYS A 592 -7.02 20.27 12.61
N GLN A 593 -7.35 19.05 12.17
CA GLN A 593 -8.21 18.07 12.86
C GLN A 593 -7.41 17.03 13.65
N LYS A 594 -6.07 17.10 13.61
CA LYS A 594 -5.19 16.17 14.30
C LYS A 594 -4.62 16.81 15.56
N TRP A 595 -4.58 16.04 16.64
CA TRP A 595 -4.22 16.49 17.98
C TRP A 595 -3.22 15.53 18.61
N THR A 596 -2.34 16.03 19.45
CA THR A 596 -1.49 15.22 20.34
C THR A 596 -1.85 15.51 21.78
N PHE A 597 -1.69 14.51 22.63
CA PHE A 597 -1.91 14.62 24.07
C PHE A 597 -0.54 14.61 24.76
N GLU A 598 -0.14 15.75 25.33
CA GLU A 598 1.11 15.87 26.09
C GLU A 598 0.82 15.70 27.59
N ASP A 599 1.53 14.79 28.25
CA ASP A 599 1.39 14.57 29.68
C ASP A 599 1.58 15.89 30.46
N ALA A 600 0.58 16.24 31.25
CA ALA A 600 0.59 17.40 32.14
C ALA A 600 0.90 17.05 33.61
N GLY A 601 1.07 15.76 33.91
CA GLY A 601 1.24 15.18 35.23
C GLY A 601 -0.09 14.90 35.94
N ASN A 602 -0.06 14.05 36.95
CA ASN A 602 -1.22 13.63 37.74
C ASN A 602 -2.39 13.00 36.95
N GLY A 603 -2.10 12.37 35.79
CA GLY A 603 -3.12 11.78 34.92
C GLY A 603 -3.86 12.78 34.04
N TYR A 604 -3.33 13.98 33.85
CA TYR A 604 -3.88 14.98 32.94
C TYR A 604 -3.03 15.18 31.72
N TYR A 605 -3.67 15.50 30.57
CA TYR A 605 -3.04 15.76 29.31
C TYR A 605 -3.39 17.13 28.76
N ARG A 606 -2.42 17.78 28.10
CA ARG A 606 -2.64 18.98 27.28
C ARG A 606 -2.93 18.54 25.86
N ILE A 607 -3.87 19.21 25.23
CA ILE A 607 -4.31 18.92 23.87
C ILE A 607 -3.62 19.91 22.92
N LYS A 608 -2.75 19.41 22.03
CA LYS A 608 -1.96 20.23 21.11
C LYS A 608 -2.37 19.96 19.66
N ASN A 609 -2.64 21.01 18.89
CA ASN A 609 -2.98 20.90 17.49
C ASN A 609 -1.74 20.63 16.64
N MET A 610 -1.80 19.63 15.77
CA MET A 610 -0.68 19.20 14.95
C MET A 610 -0.31 20.19 13.84
N ASN A 611 -1.29 20.92 13.31
CA ASN A 611 -1.07 21.91 12.24
C ASN A 611 -0.33 23.16 12.73
N SER A 612 -0.67 23.64 13.93
CA SER A 612 -0.15 24.89 14.45
C SER A 612 0.92 24.71 15.52
N GLY A 613 0.98 23.54 16.18
CA GLY A 613 1.78 23.33 17.38
C GLY A 613 1.28 24.08 18.61
N LEU A 614 0.09 24.69 18.57
CA LEU A 614 -0.53 25.42 19.67
C LEU A 614 -1.48 24.52 20.46
N TYR A 615 -1.81 24.93 21.69
CA TYR A 615 -2.63 24.15 22.60
C TYR A 615 -4.08 24.63 22.62
N LEU A 616 -5.01 23.70 22.76
CA LEU A 616 -6.43 24.00 22.95
C LEU A 616 -6.64 24.64 24.33
N GLU A 617 -7.38 25.75 24.36
CA GLU A 617 -7.68 26.51 25.58
C GLU A 617 -9.05 27.17 25.48
N ILE A 618 -9.63 27.56 26.62
CA ILE A 618 -10.82 28.41 26.70
C ILE A 618 -10.38 29.89 26.67
N GLU A 619 -10.97 30.65 25.75
CA GLU A 619 -10.67 32.07 25.56
C GLU A 619 -10.72 32.86 26.89
N ASN A 620 -9.64 33.61 27.19
CA ASN A 620 -9.47 34.39 28.41
C ASN A 620 -9.64 33.58 29.70
N GLN A 621 -9.47 32.26 29.70
CA GLN A 621 -9.66 31.36 30.85
C GLN A 621 -11.07 31.53 31.48
N SER A 622 -12.06 31.84 30.66
CA SER A 622 -13.43 32.08 31.08
C SER A 622 -14.04 30.85 31.76
N LYS A 623 -14.81 31.07 32.82
CA LYS A 623 -15.61 30.05 33.52
C LYS A 623 -17.09 30.11 33.14
N GLU A 624 -17.44 30.99 32.23
CA GLU A 624 -18.82 31.20 31.80
C GLU A 624 -19.29 30.13 30.81
N ASN A 625 -20.55 29.78 30.91
CA ASN A 625 -21.17 28.87 29.93
C ASN A 625 -21.13 29.49 28.51
N GLY A 626 -20.75 28.69 27.52
CA GLY A 626 -20.65 29.12 26.12
C GLY A 626 -19.36 29.89 25.81
N ALA A 627 -18.36 29.88 26.71
CA ALA A 627 -17.03 30.42 26.41
C ALA A 627 -16.41 29.70 25.22
N LYS A 628 -15.70 30.43 24.34
CA LYS A 628 -15.09 29.88 23.15
C LYS A 628 -13.87 29.04 23.46
N ALA A 629 -13.70 27.94 22.72
CA ALA A 629 -12.45 27.21 22.62
C ALA A 629 -11.59 27.81 21.51
N ILE A 630 -10.32 28.05 21.79
CA ILE A 630 -9.32 28.65 20.91
C ILE A 630 -8.01 27.85 20.97
N GLN A 631 -7.03 28.18 20.14
CA GLN A 631 -5.65 27.71 20.31
C GLN A 631 -4.73 28.83 20.80
N CYS A 632 -3.78 28.49 21.70
CA CYS A 632 -2.82 29.43 22.27
C CYS A 632 -1.41 28.81 22.39
N LYS A 633 -0.40 29.66 22.59
CA LYS A 633 0.92 29.19 23.05
C LYS A 633 0.85 28.61 24.43
N TYR A 634 1.71 27.62 24.68
CA TYR A 634 1.84 27.10 26.04
C TYR A 634 2.16 28.20 27.05
N SER A 635 1.32 28.30 28.06
CA SER A 635 1.55 29.07 29.26
C SER A 635 1.24 28.18 30.46
N ASN A 636 1.86 28.46 31.63
CA ASN A 636 1.55 27.72 32.85
C ASN A 636 0.08 27.93 33.34
N SER A 637 -0.68 28.77 32.64
CA SER A 637 -2.10 29.04 32.84
C SER A 637 -3.01 28.36 31.83
N CYS A 638 -2.46 27.53 30.92
CA CYS A 638 -3.26 26.71 30.00
C CYS A 638 -4.07 25.69 30.83
N LEU A 639 -5.39 25.85 30.86
CA LEU A 639 -6.25 25.21 31.86
C LEU A 639 -7.15 24.11 31.30
N LEU A 640 -7.07 23.80 29.99
CA LEU A 640 -7.82 22.68 29.45
C LEU A 640 -6.99 21.40 29.54
N TYR A 641 -7.37 20.55 30.49
CA TYR A 641 -6.75 19.24 30.70
C TYR A 641 -7.82 18.17 30.57
N THR A 642 -7.46 17.03 29.97
CA THR A 642 -8.27 15.83 30.07
C THR A 642 -7.64 14.88 31.07
N SER A 643 -8.43 14.19 31.87
CA SER A 643 -7.95 13.11 32.74
C SER A 643 -7.78 11.85 31.89
N ASP A 644 -6.72 11.08 32.18
CA ASP A 644 -6.64 9.71 31.71
C ASP A 644 -7.81 8.94 32.34
N ALA A 645 -8.79 8.58 31.52
CA ALA A 645 -9.72 7.55 31.91
C ALA A 645 -8.97 6.23 31.70
N ALA A 646 -8.71 5.50 32.77
CA ALA A 646 -8.28 4.09 32.76
C ALA A 646 -9.29 3.17 32.00
N ASP A 647 -10.26 3.75 31.34
CA ASP A 647 -11.25 3.21 30.41
C ASP A 647 -11.13 4.04 29.13
N ASP A 648 -10.97 3.40 27.99
CA ASP A 648 -10.72 3.94 26.64
C ASP A 648 -11.75 4.99 26.13
N ARG A 649 -12.26 5.88 26.98
CA ARG A 649 -13.27 6.88 26.67
C ARG A 649 -12.81 8.26 27.10
N ILE A 650 -12.49 9.11 26.15
CA ILE A 650 -12.40 10.55 26.39
C ILE A 650 -13.76 11.14 26.06
N SER A 651 -14.59 11.40 27.07
CA SER A 651 -15.75 12.26 26.94
C SER A 651 -15.37 13.66 27.41
N VAL A 652 -15.46 14.64 26.52
CA VAL A 652 -15.35 16.05 26.86
C VAL A 652 -16.76 16.62 26.84
N ASP A 653 -17.35 16.87 27.99
CA ASP A 653 -18.56 17.69 28.08
C ASP A 653 -18.15 19.16 27.80
N LEU A 654 -18.46 19.65 26.59
CA LEU A 654 -18.28 21.04 26.17
C LEU A 654 -19.55 21.85 26.43
#